data_daf0e8bb74af1d5cf1a67246ee4ad9f7
#
_entry.id   daf0e8bb74af1d5cf1a67246ee4ad9f7
#
_cell.length_a   1.000
_cell.length_b   1.000
_cell.length_c   1.000
_cell.angle_alpha   90.00
_cell.angle_beta   90.00
_cell.angle_gamma   90.00
#
_symmetry.space_group_name_H-M   'P 1'
#
loop_
_entity.id
_entity.type
_entity.pdbx_description
1 polymer ?
#
loop_
_entity_poly.entity_id
_entity_poly.type
_entity_poly.pdbx_seq_one_letter_code
_entity_poly.pdbx_strand_id
1 'polypeptide(L)'
;MKKDKYYITTAIAYTSGKPHIGNTYEIILADAIARYKRAEGYDVWFQTGTDEHGQKIQEKAEAIGIEPQAFVDEVAGVVKNIWDLVDSSYDSFVRTTDDDHEACVKKIFKKLYDKGDIYKGAYEGMYCTPCESFWTESQLVDGKCPDCGRDVKPAKEEAYFFKMSKYADQLIEHINTHPEFIQPVSRKNEMMNNFLLPGLQDLCVSRTSFTWGVPVDFDPKHVVYVWLDALTNYITKIGYDPDGSNEMFKKNWPADLHLIGKDIVRFHTIYWPIFLMALDLPLPKQVFGHPWLLQGGDKMSKSKGNVIYADDMVDLFGVDATRYFVLHEMPFENDGVITWDLVIERFNSDLANILGNLVNRTVSMSNKYFGGVVRSTGVTDEVDADLKAVVTGAQAKVQDKMDKLRVADAISEVFTVFRRCNKYIDETMPWALAKDEAQQDRLAEVLYNLTEAITIGASLLHSFLPSTAEKIVAQLSTELRALDELDKFGLYESGKKVTEKPEILFARLDAKEVLPKVEAIQAAQKAEYEAELARLNGGAPAETSEEAVIDIEAKEEITFDDFMKLQFQVGEIIACEAVPKSKKLLCSQVKIGSQVKQIVSGIRSNYSPEEMVGKKVMVLVNLKPAKLAGVLSEGMLLCAEDAEGNLALMTPEKNMPSGAEIA
;
A
#
# COMPACT_ATOMS: atom_id res chain seq x y z
N MET A 1 -33.36 7.70 -8.52
CA MET A 1 -33.13 8.67 -9.62
C MET A 1 -31.72 8.48 -10.16
N LYS A 2 -31.51 8.51 -11.48
CA LYS A 2 -30.17 8.46 -12.06
C LYS A 2 -29.42 9.74 -11.66
N LYS A 3 -28.26 9.58 -10.97
CA LYS A 3 -27.39 10.70 -10.58
C LYS A 3 -26.48 11.09 -11.75
N ASP A 4 -25.75 12.20 -11.57
CA ASP A 4 -24.76 12.66 -12.54
C ASP A 4 -23.58 11.68 -12.70
N LYS A 5 -22.60 12.04 -13.53
CA LYS A 5 -21.38 11.25 -13.70
C LYS A 5 -20.54 11.15 -12.41
N TYR A 6 -19.75 10.10 -12.31
CA TYR A 6 -18.69 9.98 -11.30
C TYR A 6 -17.44 9.40 -11.95
N TYR A 7 -16.41 10.20 -12.13
CA TYR A 7 -15.15 9.77 -12.71
C TYR A 7 -14.12 9.51 -11.59
N ILE A 8 -13.78 8.24 -11.42
CA ILE A 8 -12.77 7.78 -10.46
C ILE A 8 -11.56 7.19 -11.18
N THR A 9 -10.36 7.47 -10.69
CA THR A 9 -9.13 6.89 -11.21
C THR A 9 -8.26 6.34 -10.08
N THR A 10 -7.45 5.34 -10.39
CA THR A 10 -6.25 4.99 -9.61
C THR A 10 -5.03 5.71 -10.17
N ALA A 11 -3.89 5.64 -9.48
CA ALA A 11 -2.61 5.77 -10.15
C ALA A 11 -2.47 4.70 -11.23
N ILE A 12 -1.68 4.98 -12.27
CA ILE A 12 -1.29 3.97 -13.25
C ILE A 12 -0.03 3.25 -12.76
N ALA A 13 -0.04 1.91 -12.80
CA ALA A 13 1.03 1.11 -12.24
C ALA A 13 2.32 1.20 -13.06
N TYR A 14 3.44 1.55 -12.42
CA TYR A 14 4.73 1.59 -13.09
C TYR A 14 5.22 0.19 -13.45
N THR A 15 5.48 -0.07 -14.73
CA THR A 15 5.78 -1.39 -15.29
C THR A 15 7.19 -1.88 -14.97
N SER A 16 7.67 -1.64 -13.78
CA SER A 16 8.99 -2.13 -13.35
C SER A 16 8.98 -3.57 -12.80
N GLY A 17 7.84 -4.22 -12.72
CA GLY A 17 7.65 -5.60 -12.27
C GLY A 17 6.25 -5.90 -11.76
N LYS A 18 6.03 -7.14 -11.32
CA LYS A 18 4.74 -7.60 -10.76
C LYS A 18 4.31 -6.73 -9.58
N PRO A 19 3.05 -6.23 -9.55
CA PRO A 19 2.52 -5.45 -8.44
C PRO A 19 2.35 -6.31 -7.18
N HIS A 20 2.75 -5.79 -6.03
CA HIS A 20 2.52 -6.44 -4.73
C HIS A 20 1.15 -6.05 -4.15
N ILE A 21 0.76 -6.69 -3.04
CA ILE A 21 -0.56 -6.49 -2.43
C ILE A 21 -0.85 -5.01 -2.06
N GLY A 22 0.17 -4.20 -1.76
CA GLY A 22 0.01 -2.77 -1.51
C GLY A 22 -0.42 -1.99 -2.75
N ASN A 23 0.04 -2.39 -3.96
CA ASN A 23 -0.46 -1.82 -5.21
C ASN A 23 -1.86 -2.35 -5.54
N THR A 24 -2.12 -3.64 -5.26
CA THR A 24 -3.43 -4.26 -5.47
C THR A 24 -4.48 -3.70 -4.51
N TYR A 25 -4.09 -3.27 -3.31
CA TYR A 25 -4.99 -2.57 -2.39
C TYR A 25 -5.63 -1.34 -3.05
N GLU A 26 -4.85 -0.53 -3.77
CA GLU A 26 -5.35 0.68 -4.44
C GLU A 26 -6.48 0.38 -5.43
N ILE A 27 -6.31 -0.64 -6.27
CA ILE A 27 -7.33 -1.02 -7.24
C ILE A 27 -8.58 -1.61 -6.58
N ILE A 28 -8.43 -2.39 -5.51
CA ILE A 28 -9.55 -2.95 -4.74
C ILE A 28 -10.33 -1.82 -4.03
N LEU A 29 -9.62 -0.85 -3.46
CA LEU A 29 -10.22 0.31 -2.80
C LEU A 29 -11.02 1.17 -3.79
N ALA A 30 -10.44 1.46 -4.95
CA ALA A 30 -11.12 2.21 -6.01
C ALA A 30 -12.35 1.46 -6.53
N ASP A 31 -12.25 0.14 -6.70
CA ASP A 31 -13.35 -0.71 -7.13
C ASP A 31 -14.51 -0.71 -6.12
N ALA A 32 -14.21 -0.83 -4.83
CA ALA A 32 -15.24 -0.77 -3.78
C ALA A 32 -15.99 0.57 -3.80
N ILE A 33 -15.27 1.69 -4.00
CA ILE A 33 -15.87 3.02 -4.13
C ILE A 33 -16.69 3.11 -5.43
N ALA A 34 -16.15 2.63 -6.56
CA ALA A 34 -16.84 2.65 -7.84
C ALA A 34 -18.15 1.85 -7.81
N ARG A 35 -18.12 0.62 -7.25
CA ARG A 35 -19.31 -0.23 -7.05
C ARG A 35 -20.34 0.47 -6.16
N TYR A 36 -19.91 1.07 -5.07
CA TYR A 36 -20.81 1.79 -4.18
C TYR A 36 -21.45 3.01 -4.87
N LYS A 37 -20.68 3.80 -5.63
CA LYS A 37 -21.20 4.93 -6.41
C LYS A 37 -22.17 4.47 -7.52
N ARG A 38 -21.92 3.32 -8.16
CA ARG A 38 -22.90 2.70 -9.09
C ARG A 38 -24.19 2.31 -8.37
N ALA A 39 -24.08 1.71 -7.18
CA ALA A 39 -25.25 1.37 -6.37
C ALA A 39 -26.05 2.60 -5.91
N GLU A 40 -25.39 3.74 -5.69
CA GLU A 40 -26.04 5.04 -5.45
C GLU A 40 -26.72 5.63 -6.71
N GLY A 41 -26.52 5.04 -7.88
CA GLY A 41 -27.12 5.46 -9.15
C GLY A 41 -26.31 6.45 -9.98
N TYR A 42 -25.02 6.65 -9.66
CA TYR A 42 -24.11 7.43 -10.52
C TYR A 42 -23.77 6.69 -11.81
N ASP A 43 -23.53 7.45 -12.87
CA ASP A 43 -22.92 6.98 -14.11
C ASP A 43 -21.40 7.02 -13.92
N VAL A 44 -20.84 5.89 -13.43
CA VAL A 44 -19.44 5.79 -13.03
C VAL A 44 -18.57 5.46 -14.22
N TRP A 45 -17.46 6.21 -14.39
CA TRP A 45 -16.33 5.85 -15.23
C TRP A 45 -15.12 5.58 -14.32
N PHE A 46 -14.65 4.34 -14.29
CA PHE A 46 -13.51 3.92 -13.50
C PHE A 46 -12.32 3.59 -14.40
N GLN A 47 -11.25 4.38 -14.29
CA GLN A 47 -10.02 4.24 -15.08
C GLN A 47 -8.85 3.84 -14.22
N THR A 48 -8.06 2.90 -14.73
CA THR A 48 -6.76 2.47 -14.23
C THR A 48 -5.81 2.25 -15.41
N GLY A 49 -4.58 1.78 -15.18
CA GLY A 49 -3.65 1.50 -16.28
C GLY A 49 -2.22 1.29 -15.85
N THR A 50 -1.31 1.46 -16.82
CA THR A 50 0.14 1.28 -16.63
C THR A 50 0.93 2.49 -17.14
N ASP A 51 1.94 2.87 -16.36
CA ASP A 51 2.99 3.81 -16.71
C ASP A 51 4.20 3.02 -17.23
N GLU A 52 4.55 3.24 -18.51
CA GLU A 52 5.41 2.34 -19.28
C GLU A 52 6.69 2.98 -19.80
N HIS A 53 6.88 4.27 -19.61
CA HIS A 53 8.04 5.01 -20.08
C HIS A 53 9.09 5.25 -18.97
N GLY A 54 10.30 5.67 -19.38
CA GLY A 54 11.33 6.12 -18.46
C GLY A 54 12.62 5.30 -18.52
N GLN A 55 13.67 5.89 -17.94
CA GLN A 55 15.03 5.34 -17.95
C GLN A 55 15.11 3.95 -17.32
N LYS A 56 14.43 3.76 -16.19
CA LYS A 56 14.46 2.50 -15.45
C LYS A 56 13.88 1.32 -16.24
N ILE A 57 12.85 1.58 -17.07
CA ILE A 57 12.26 0.57 -17.94
C ILE A 57 13.25 0.22 -19.05
N GLN A 58 13.83 1.22 -19.71
CA GLN A 58 14.84 1.01 -20.75
C GLN A 58 16.01 0.18 -20.21
N GLU A 59 16.60 0.57 -19.07
CA GLU A 59 17.71 -0.16 -18.43
C GLU A 59 17.35 -1.62 -18.10
N LYS A 60 16.13 -1.88 -17.65
CA LYS A 60 15.67 -3.26 -17.38
C LYS A 60 15.52 -4.09 -18.64
N ALA A 61 14.91 -3.54 -19.68
CA ALA A 61 14.75 -4.23 -20.95
C ALA A 61 16.10 -4.55 -21.59
N GLU A 62 17.03 -3.58 -21.60
CA GLU A 62 18.41 -3.75 -22.08
C GLU A 62 19.16 -4.84 -21.30
N ALA A 63 19.01 -4.87 -19.96
CA ALA A 63 19.68 -5.85 -19.11
C ALA A 63 19.25 -7.30 -19.39
N ILE A 64 18.04 -7.52 -19.88
CA ILE A 64 17.54 -8.85 -20.27
C ILE A 64 17.56 -9.08 -21.79
N GLY A 65 18.03 -8.09 -22.58
CA GLY A 65 18.25 -8.21 -24.00
C GLY A 65 17.00 -8.20 -24.87
N ILE A 66 15.93 -7.51 -24.44
CA ILE A 66 14.69 -7.34 -25.20
C ILE A 66 14.37 -5.86 -25.45
N GLU A 67 13.51 -5.60 -26.43
CA GLU A 67 13.03 -4.25 -26.69
C GLU A 67 12.13 -3.75 -25.55
N PRO A 68 12.23 -2.46 -25.16
CA PRO A 68 11.40 -1.90 -24.09
C PRO A 68 9.90 -2.11 -24.27
N GLN A 69 9.37 -2.03 -25.51
CA GLN A 69 7.97 -2.29 -25.81
C GLN A 69 7.56 -3.72 -25.42
N ALA A 70 8.37 -4.70 -25.78
CA ALA A 70 8.09 -6.11 -25.46
C ALA A 70 8.11 -6.34 -23.94
N PHE A 71 9.02 -5.68 -23.22
CA PHE A 71 9.09 -5.73 -21.76
C PHE A 71 7.83 -5.17 -21.11
N VAL A 72 7.37 -3.98 -21.50
CA VAL A 72 6.18 -3.37 -20.92
C VAL A 72 4.90 -4.09 -21.33
N ASP A 73 4.82 -4.69 -22.52
CA ASP A 73 3.69 -5.51 -22.94
C ASP A 73 3.49 -6.72 -22.00
N GLU A 74 4.57 -7.39 -21.64
CA GLU A 74 4.56 -8.50 -20.69
C GLU A 74 4.10 -8.04 -19.30
N VAL A 75 4.72 -6.99 -18.76
CA VAL A 75 4.40 -6.51 -17.40
C VAL A 75 3.00 -5.93 -17.32
N ALA A 76 2.56 -5.17 -18.33
CA ALA A 76 1.19 -4.65 -18.40
C ALA A 76 0.16 -5.78 -18.43
N GLY A 77 0.45 -6.89 -19.13
CA GLY A 77 -0.36 -8.10 -19.12
C GLY A 77 -0.47 -8.70 -17.71
N VAL A 78 0.64 -8.78 -16.96
CA VAL A 78 0.65 -9.26 -15.58
C VAL A 78 -0.18 -8.34 -14.67
N VAL A 79 -0.02 -7.03 -14.79
CA VAL A 79 -0.81 -6.04 -14.01
C VAL A 79 -2.29 -6.22 -14.27
N LYS A 80 -2.69 -6.28 -15.53
CA LYS A 80 -4.08 -6.44 -15.93
C LYS A 80 -4.69 -7.74 -15.40
N ASN A 81 -3.95 -8.85 -15.50
CA ASN A 81 -4.39 -10.15 -14.98
C ASN A 81 -4.62 -10.11 -13.45
N ILE A 82 -3.80 -9.39 -12.70
CA ILE A 82 -4.00 -9.24 -11.25
C ILE A 82 -5.22 -8.36 -10.95
N TRP A 83 -5.45 -7.28 -11.70
CA TRP A 83 -6.65 -6.45 -11.56
C TRP A 83 -7.94 -7.23 -11.85
N ASP A 84 -7.91 -8.08 -12.89
CA ASP A 84 -9.02 -8.97 -13.25
C ASP A 84 -9.20 -10.08 -12.19
N LEU A 85 -8.10 -10.65 -11.66
CA LEU A 85 -8.13 -11.70 -10.63
C LEU A 85 -8.83 -11.24 -9.33
N VAL A 86 -8.66 -9.98 -8.93
CA VAL A 86 -9.31 -9.43 -7.73
C VAL A 86 -10.71 -8.88 -7.99
N ASP A 87 -11.31 -9.22 -9.13
CA ASP A 87 -12.66 -8.83 -9.55
C ASP A 87 -12.85 -7.29 -9.59
N SER A 88 -11.87 -6.58 -10.14
CA SER A 88 -11.98 -5.13 -10.32
C SER A 88 -12.86 -4.77 -11.51
N SER A 89 -13.81 -3.88 -11.31
CA SER A 89 -14.82 -3.47 -12.30
C SER A 89 -14.46 -2.20 -13.06
N TYR A 90 -13.17 -1.99 -13.35
CA TYR A 90 -12.73 -0.83 -14.13
C TYR A 90 -13.33 -0.83 -15.54
N ASP A 91 -13.66 0.37 -16.04
CA ASP A 91 -14.23 0.57 -17.39
C ASP A 91 -13.12 0.78 -18.43
N SER A 92 -11.93 1.24 -18.01
CA SER A 92 -10.82 1.55 -18.89
C SER A 92 -9.46 1.21 -18.27
N PHE A 93 -8.62 0.60 -19.09
CA PHE A 93 -7.20 0.36 -18.80
C PHE A 93 -6.36 1.14 -19.80
N VAL A 94 -5.68 2.20 -19.36
CA VAL A 94 -4.80 3.04 -20.18
C VAL A 94 -3.37 2.54 -20.12
N ARG A 95 -2.67 2.61 -21.24
CA ARG A 95 -1.23 2.42 -21.33
C ARG A 95 -0.60 3.73 -21.82
N THR A 96 0.50 4.16 -21.21
CA THR A 96 1.19 5.37 -21.72
C THR A 96 1.84 5.14 -23.07
N THR A 97 1.96 3.89 -23.53
CA THR A 97 2.37 3.50 -24.91
C THR A 97 1.20 3.40 -25.90
N ASP A 98 -0.04 3.72 -25.49
CA ASP A 98 -1.15 3.81 -26.44
C ASP A 98 -0.90 4.95 -27.45
N ASP A 99 -1.05 4.71 -28.75
CA ASP A 99 -0.77 5.69 -29.82
C ASP A 99 -1.53 7.01 -29.66
N ASP A 100 -2.79 6.94 -29.22
CA ASP A 100 -3.64 8.11 -28.98
C ASP A 100 -3.16 8.93 -27.77
N HIS A 101 -2.65 8.26 -26.73
CA HIS A 101 -2.05 8.92 -25.58
C HIS A 101 -0.77 9.66 -25.99
N GLU A 102 0.18 8.98 -26.63
CA GLU A 102 1.43 9.63 -27.08
C GLU A 102 1.20 10.81 -28.00
N ALA A 103 0.28 10.66 -28.98
CA ALA A 103 -0.07 11.74 -29.90
C ALA A 103 -0.62 12.97 -29.16
N CYS A 104 -1.46 12.75 -28.13
CA CYS A 104 -2.00 13.83 -27.32
C CYS A 104 -0.94 14.49 -26.42
N VAL A 105 -0.04 13.70 -25.81
CA VAL A 105 1.10 14.21 -24.99
C VAL A 105 1.99 15.14 -25.80
N LYS A 106 2.32 14.78 -27.05
CA LYS A 106 3.09 15.63 -27.97
C LYS A 106 2.41 16.98 -28.20
N LYS A 107 1.10 16.98 -28.45
CA LYS A 107 0.29 18.20 -28.60
C LYS A 107 0.24 19.04 -27.34
N ILE A 108 0.07 18.40 -26.18
CA ILE A 108 0.07 19.06 -24.86
C ILE A 108 1.41 19.76 -24.63
N PHE A 109 2.53 19.06 -24.84
CA PHE A 109 3.86 19.64 -24.68
C PHE A 109 4.06 20.85 -25.62
N LYS A 110 3.68 20.71 -26.89
CA LYS A 110 3.75 21.79 -27.86
C LYS A 110 2.91 23.01 -27.46
N LYS A 111 1.67 22.79 -27.00
CA LYS A 111 0.76 23.87 -26.53
C LYS A 111 1.35 24.63 -25.37
N LEU A 112 1.93 23.93 -24.38
CA LEU A 112 2.56 24.54 -23.22
C LEU A 112 3.84 25.31 -23.62
N TYR A 113 4.61 24.80 -24.58
CA TYR A 113 5.77 25.47 -25.14
C TYR A 113 5.38 26.76 -25.91
N ASP A 114 4.40 26.69 -26.78
CA ASP A 114 3.89 27.85 -27.55
C ASP A 114 3.30 28.93 -26.64
N LYS A 115 2.67 28.53 -25.52
CA LYS A 115 2.15 29.45 -24.48
C LYS A 115 3.28 30.10 -23.68
N GLY A 116 4.51 29.59 -23.79
CA GLY A 116 5.69 30.07 -23.04
C GLY A 116 5.73 29.61 -21.58
N ASP A 117 4.94 28.59 -21.23
CA ASP A 117 4.97 27.92 -19.93
C ASP A 117 6.10 26.88 -19.87
N ILE A 118 6.52 26.36 -21.04
CA ILE A 118 7.73 25.56 -21.18
C ILE A 118 8.80 26.37 -21.90
N TYR A 119 10.05 26.31 -21.43
CA TYR A 119 11.20 26.96 -22.03
C TYR A 119 12.43 26.07 -21.98
N LYS A 120 13.38 26.27 -22.91
CA LYS A 120 14.63 25.52 -22.99
C LYS A 120 15.69 26.12 -22.09
N GLY A 121 16.41 25.29 -21.35
CA GLY A 121 17.45 25.66 -20.41
C GLY A 121 18.49 24.57 -20.26
N ALA A 122 19.43 24.73 -19.33
CA ALA A 122 20.37 23.71 -18.92
C ALA A 122 20.12 23.36 -17.45
N TYR A 123 20.05 22.07 -17.15
CA TYR A 123 19.98 21.57 -15.78
C TYR A 123 21.37 21.14 -15.31
N GLU A 124 21.68 21.53 -14.08
CA GLU A 124 22.84 21.04 -13.35
C GLU A 124 22.43 20.79 -11.91
N GLY A 125 22.49 19.53 -11.45
CA GLY A 125 22.07 19.13 -10.11
C GLY A 125 22.21 17.64 -9.88
N MET A 126 21.54 17.12 -8.85
CA MET A 126 21.60 15.74 -8.43
C MET A 126 20.35 14.98 -8.90
N TYR A 127 20.52 13.85 -9.58
CA TYR A 127 19.43 13.05 -10.12
C TYR A 127 19.28 11.72 -9.39
N CYS A 128 18.05 11.41 -8.99
CA CYS A 128 17.68 10.11 -8.44
C CYS A 128 17.03 9.25 -9.53
N THR A 129 17.74 8.26 -10.06
CA THR A 129 17.20 7.36 -11.08
C THR A 129 15.97 6.57 -10.62
N PRO A 130 15.90 6.04 -9.39
CA PRO A 130 14.73 5.29 -8.94
C PRO A 130 13.43 6.10 -8.80
N CYS A 131 13.54 7.41 -8.50
CA CYS A 131 12.39 8.32 -8.36
C CYS A 131 12.17 9.15 -9.62
N GLU A 132 13.12 9.09 -10.56
CA GLU A 132 13.20 9.93 -11.75
C GLU A 132 13.07 11.43 -11.43
N SER A 133 13.67 11.87 -10.31
CA SER A 133 13.54 13.20 -9.75
C SER A 133 14.88 13.91 -9.64
N PHE A 134 14.88 15.22 -9.95
CA PHE A 134 16.02 16.09 -9.76
C PHE A 134 15.96 16.81 -8.42
N TRP A 135 17.14 17.01 -7.83
CA TRP A 135 17.34 17.68 -6.56
C TRP A 135 18.50 18.66 -6.62
N THR A 136 18.37 19.78 -5.98
CA THR A 136 19.53 20.63 -5.66
C THR A 136 20.28 20.01 -4.48
N GLU A 137 21.58 20.31 -4.34
CA GLU A 137 22.37 19.82 -3.20
C GLU A 137 21.74 20.17 -1.85
N SER A 138 21.11 21.35 -1.76
CA SER A 138 20.44 21.82 -0.53
C SER A 138 19.14 21.07 -0.20
N GLN A 139 18.56 20.34 -1.13
CA GLN A 139 17.34 19.54 -0.95
C GLN A 139 17.63 18.11 -0.53
N LEU A 140 18.89 17.66 -0.66
CA LEU A 140 19.27 16.32 -0.26
C LEU A 140 19.22 16.16 1.27
N VAL A 141 18.82 14.99 1.73
CA VAL A 141 18.87 14.58 3.13
C VAL A 141 20.05 13.62 3.28
N ASP A 142 21.07 14.02 4.04
CA ASP A 142 22.33 13.27 4.22
C ASP A 142 22.99 12.88 2.88
N GLY A 143 22.94 13.78 1.88
CA GLY A 143 23.49 13.55 0.55
C GLY A 143 22.69 12.61 -0.33
N LYS A 144 21.48 12.21 0.09
CA LYS A 144 20.60 11.25 -0.58
C LYS A 144 19.28 11.88 -1.02
N CYS A 145 18.56 11.15 -1.88
CA CYS A 145 17.24 11.55 -2.35
C CYS A 145 16.25 11.68 -1.18
N PRO A 146 15.60 12.82 -0.98
CA PRO A 146 14.67 13.02 0.12
C PRO A 146 13.40 12.15 0.02
N ASP A 147 13.01 11.73 -1.20
CA ASP A 147 11.81 10.91 -1.39
C ASP A 147 12.03 9.43 -1.06
N CYS A 148 13.19 8.86 -1.43
CA CYS A 148 13.41 7.41 -1.30
C CYS A 148 14.65 7.02 -0.50
N GLY A 149 15.47 7.98 -0.05
CA GLY A 149 16.68 7.74 0.73
C GLY A 149 17.85 7.07 -0.03
N ARG A 150 17.75 6.91 -1.36
CA ARG A 150 18.80 6.30 -2.20
C ARG A 150 19.81 7.33 -2.68
N ASP A 151 20.94 6.81 -3.14
CA ASP A 151 22.02 7.64 -3.71
C ASP A 151 21.53 8.39 -4.96
N VAL A 152 22.06 9.60 -5.14
CA VAL A 152 21.82 10.46 -6.29
C VAL A 152 23.10 10.67 -7.07
N LYS A 153 23.00 10.93 -8.38
CA LYS A 153 24.15 11.14 -9.26
C LYS A 153 24.14 12.57 -9.79
N PRO A 154 25.30 13.24 -9.93
CA PRO A 154 25.39 14.51 -10.63
C PRO A 154 24.87 14.37 -12.07
N ALA A 155 24.01 15.26 -12.49
CA ALA A 155 23.50 15.31 -13.85
C ALA A 155 23.57 16.73 -14.39
N LYS A 156 24.06 16.86 -15.63
CA LYS A 156 24.09 18.11 -16.37
C LYS A 156 23.65 17.83 -17.79
N GLU A 157 22.48 18.35 -18.15
CA GLU A 157 21.96 18.18 -19.50
C GLU A 157 21.14 19.41 -19.94
N GLU A 158 21.03 19.59 -21.26
CA GLU A 158 20.07 20.50 -21.86
C GLU A 158 18.67 19.91 -21.65
N ALA A 159 17.74 20.71 -21.21
CA ALA A 159 16.37 20.24 -20.92
C ALA A 159 15.34 21.35 -21.14
N TYR A 160 14.08 20.95 -21.24
CA TYR A 160 12.95 21.85 -21.17
C TYR A 160 12.43 21.94 -19.74
N PHE A 161 12.07 23.17 -19.33
CA PHE A 161 11.55 23.47 -17.99
C PHE A 161 10.15 24.01 -18.08
N PHE A 162 9.30 23.58 -17.17
CA PHE A 162 7.96 24.11 -16.99
C PHE A 162 7.92 25.09 -15.81
N LYS A 163 7.31 26.26 -16.01
CA LYS A 163 7.22 27.34 -15.03
C LYS A 163 6.20 27.04 -13.92
N MET A 164 6.57 26.15 -13.00
CA MET A 164 5.73 25.79 -11.85
C MET A 164 5.39 26.98 -10.96
N SER A 165 6.37 27.84 -10.72
CA SER A 165 6.25 29.03 -9.86
C SER A 165 5.18 30.00 -10.32
N LYS A 166 4.88 30.07 -11.62
CA LYS A 166 3.83 30.93 -12.19
C LYS A 166 2.43 30.64 -11.65
N TYR A 167 2.17 29.40 -11.26
CA TYR A 167 0.85 28.90 -10.86
C TYR A 167 0.75 28.61 -9.35
N ALA A 168 1.83 28.78 -8.60
CA ALA A 168 1.91 28.42 -7.18
C ALA A 168 0.85 29.11 -6.33
N ASP A 169 0.71 30.43 -6.45
CA ASP A 169 -0.26 31.21 -5.67
C ASP A 169 -1.70 30.81 -5.98
N GLN A 170 -2.01 30.54 -7.26
CA GLN A 170 -3.34 30.09 -7.68
C GLN A 170 -3.67 28.71 -7.10
N LEU A 171 -2.69 27.80 -7.04
CA LEU A 171 -2.87 26.49 -6.42
C LEU A 171 -3.05 26.59 -4.91
N ILE A 172 -2.27 27.45 -4.23
CA ILE A 172 -2.41 27.69 -2.78
C ILE A 172 -3.82 28.24 -2.47
N GLU A 173 -4.30 29.18 -3.25
CA GLU A 173 -5.67 29.71 -3.11
C GLU A 173 -6.71 28.61 -3.30
N HIS A 174 -6.57 27.77 -4.35
CA HIS A 174 -7.47 26.66 -4.59
C HIS A 174 -7.51 25.68 -3.40
N ILE A 175 -6.35 25.26 -2.90
CA ILE A 175 -6.26 24.33 -1.75
C ILE A 175 -6.90 24.92 -0.48
N ASN A 176 -6.77 26.23 -0.27
CA ASN A 176 -7.34 26.90 0.89
C ASN A 176 -8.85 27.08 0.81
N THR A 177 -9.39 27.25 -0.39
CA THR A 177 -10.82 27.46 -0.64
C THR A 177 -11.59 26.15 -0.85
N HIS A 178 -10.89 25.02 -1.10
CA HIS A 178 -11.45 23.70 -1.32
C HIS A 178 -10.84 22.70 -0.31
N PRO A 179 -11.33 22.67 0.94
CA PRO A 179 -10.76 21.80 1.99
C PRO A 179 -10.88 20.30 1.70
N GLU A 180 -11.80 19.92 0.81
CA GLU A 180 -12.01 18.55 0.33
C GLU A 180 -10.99 18.11 -0.71
N PHE A 181 -10.27 19.05 -1.35
CA PHE A 181 -9.42 18.76 -2.51
C PHE A 181 -8.33 17.75 -2.21
N ILE A 182 -7.63 17.87 -1.07
CA ILE A 182 -6.57 16.93 -0.67
C ILE A 182 -6.97 16.21 0.62
N GLN A 183 -7.07 14.89 0.55
CA GLN A 183 -7.39 14.04 1.68
C GLN A 183 -6.36 12.91 1.82
N PRO A 184 -6.04 12.46 3.05
CA PRO A 184 -6.37 13.06 4.36
C PRO A 184 -5.75 14.45 4.56
N VAL A 185 -6.23 15.17 5.57
CA VAL A 185 -5.76 16.54 5.89
C VAL A 185 -4.26 16.60 6.20
N SER A 186 -3.68 15.54 6.77
CA SER A 186 -2.23 15.42 6.97
C SER A 186 -1.46 15.56 5.66
N ARG A 187 -1.96 15.00 4.55
CA ARG A 187 -1.32 15.13 3.22
C ARG A 187 -1.43 16.57 2.69
N LYS A 188 -2.57 17.24 2.89
CA LYS A 188 -2.70 18.66 2.60
C LYS A 188 -1.62 19.48 3.32
N ASN A 189 -1.48 19.27 4.64
CA ASN A 189 -0.53 19.98 5.45
C ASN A 189 0.93 19.73 5.02
N GLU A 190 1.26 18.49 4.69
CA GLU A 190 2.57 18.10 4.16
C GLU A 190 2.88 18.84 2.86
N MET A 191 1.98 18.85 1.89
CA MET A 191 2.17 19.53 0.60
C MET A 191 2.29 21.04 0.75
N MET A 192 1.45 21.64 1.59
CA MET A 192 1.51 23.08 1.86
C MET A 192 2.83 23.49 2.51
N ASN A 193 3.21 22.82 3.61
CA ASN A 193 4.34 23.26 4.42
C ASN A 193 5.71 22.91 3.81
N ASN A 194 5.82 21.75 3.16
CA ASN A 194 7.10 21.26 2.68
C ASN A 194 7.42 21.70 1.25
N PHE A 195 6.41 22.02 0.43
CA PHE A 195 6.62 22.30 -1.00
C PHE A 195 6.07 23.67 -1.44
N LEU A 196 4.81 23.98 -1.13
CA LEU A 196 4.16 25.18 -1.68
C LEU A 196 4.58 26.47 -0.98
N LEU A 197 4.54 26.52 0.35
CA LEU A 197 4.90 27.72 1.13
C LEU A 197 6.40 28.08 1.04
N PRO A 198 7.35 27.13 0.94
CA PRO A 198 8.75 27.45 0.66
C PRO A 198 9.01 28.01 -0.74
N GLY A 199 8.05 27.84 -1.67
CA GLY A 199 8.15 28.27 -3.06
C GLY A 199 8.54 27.13 -4.00
N LEU A 200 7.88 27.08 -5.16
CA LEU A 200 8.13 26.05 -6.17
C LEU A 200 9.28 26.46 -7.11
N GLN A 201 10.12 25.49 -7.42
CA GLN A 201 11.12 25.57 -8.48
C GLN A 201 10.48 25.17 -9.81
N ASP A 202 11.00 25.67 -10.94
CA ASP A 202 10.58 25.24 -12.25
C ASP A 202 10.95 23.77 -12.47
N LEU A 203 10.04 23.00 -13.08
CA LEU A 203 10.18 21.56 -13.24
C LEU A 203 10.85 21.23 -14.55
N CYS A 204 11.91 20.41 -14.53
CA CYS A 204 12.47 19.80 -15.72
C CYS A 204 11.46 18.83 -16.33
N VAL A 205 11.03 19.06 -17.57
CA VAL A 205 9.97 18.29 -18.26
C VAL A 205 10.43 17.57 -19.52
N SER A 206 11.74 17.46 -19.74
CA SER A 206 12.31 16.62 -20.78
C SER A 206 13.64 16.00 -20.38
N ARG A 207 14.03 14.96 -21.08
CA ARG A 207 15.27 14.22 -20.87
C ARG A 207 15.97 13.92 -22.20
N THR A 208 17.31 13.84 -22.16
CA THR A 208 18.15 13.43 -23.30
C THR A 208 19.04 12.22 -23.00
N SER A 209 19.06 11.77 -21.73
CA SER A 209 19.92 10.69 -21.25
C SER A 209 19.41 9.28 -21.61
N PHE A 210 18.17 9.15 -22.08
CA PHE A 210 17.55 7.92 -22.57
C PHE A 210 16.56 8.23 -23.69
N THR A 211 16.07 7.20 -24.39
CA THR A 211 15.23 7.35 -25.59
C THR A 211 13.83 6.73 -25.43
N TRP A 212 13.60 5.90 -24.41
CA TRP A 212 12.33 5.26 -24.15
C TRP A 212 11.35 6.22 -23.46
N GLY A 213 10.53 6.88 -24.26
CA GLY A 213 9.53 7.88 -23.82
C GLY A 213 8.92 8.59 -25.02
N VAL A 214 7.94 9.46 -24.78
CA VAL A 214 7.27 10.24 -25.83
C VAL A 214 8.24 11.30 -26.39
N PRO A 215 8.63 11.27 -27.68
CA PRO A 215 9.55 12.24 -28.23
C PRO A 215 8.92 13.64 -28.35
N VAL A 216 9.73 14.68 -28.16
CA VAL A 216 9.32 16.07 -28.43
C VAL A 216 9.40 16.31 -29.94
N ASP A 217 8.26 16.45 -30.62
CA ASP A 217 8.17 16.49 -32.09
C ASP A 217 9.10 17.53 -32.76
N PHE A 218 9.26 18.71 -32.17
CA PHE A 218 10.09 19.79 -32.72
C PHE A 218 11.55 19.74 -32.24
N ASP A 219 11.90 18.83 -31.32
CA ASP A 219 13.26 18.57 -30.84
C ASP A 219 13.45 17.10 -30.46
N PRO A 220 13.55 16.18 -31.42
CA PRO A 220 13.52 14.72 -31.19
C PRO A 220 14.69 14.17 -30.36
N LYS A 221 15.66 15.00 -29.97
CA LYS A 221 16.70 14.61 -29.01
C LYS A 221 16.16 14.47 -27.60
N HIS A 222 15.01 15.10 -27.32
CA HIS A 222 14.36 15.09 -26.03
C HIS A 222 13.17 14.14 -26.03
N VAL A 223 13.01 13.40 -24.94
CA VAL A 223 11.76 12.71 -24.58
C VAL A 223 11.06 13.48 -23.47
N VAL A 224 9.75 13.45 -23.47
CA VAL A 224 8.91 14.09 -22.44
C VAL A 224 9.18 13.43 -21.09
N TYR A 225 9.24 14.22 -20.04
CA TYR A 225 9.43 13.76 -18.68
C TYR A 225 8.26 12.88 -18.22
N VAL A 226 8.59 11.77 -17.58
CA VAL A 226 7.64 10.71 -17.21
C VAL A 226 6.39 11.24 -16.47
N TRP A 227 6.53 12.21 -15.58
CA TRP A 227 5.39 12.73 -14.83
C TRP A 227 4.47 13.65 -15.66
N LEU A 228 4.96 14.36 -16.67
CA LEU A 228 4.09 15.08 -17.61
C LEU A 228 3.36 14.09 -18.52
N ASP A 229 4.03 13.04 -18.95
CA ASP A 229 3.48 11.93 -19.70
C ASP A 229 2.43 11.18 -18.87
N ALA A 230 2.84 10.57 -17.76
CA ALA A 230 1.98 9.74 -16.91
C ALA A 230 0.73 10.48 -16.41
N LEU A 231 0.84 11.71 -15.89
CA LEU A 231 -0.30 12.43 -15.31
C LEU A 231 -1.38 12.79 -16.35
N THR A 232 -0.99 13.01 -17.61
CA THR A 232 -1.95 13.35 -18.66
C THR A 232 -2.83 12.17 -19.08
N ASN A 233 -2.53 10.92 -18.66
CA ASN A 233 -3.40 9.77 -18.91
C ASN A 233 -4.84 10.01 -18.49
N TYR A 234 -5.05 10.75 -17.38
CA TYR A 234 -6.38 11.02 -16.82
C TYR A 234 -7.30 11.82 -17.74
N ILE A 235 -6.74 12.53 -18.70
CA ILE A 235 -7.51 13.29 -19.70
C ILE A 235 -7.41 12.71 -21.11
N THR A 236 -6.26 12.15 -21.49
CA THR A 236 -6.07 11.62 -22.86
C THR A 236 -6.99 10.44 -23.13
N LYS A 237 -7.12 9.49 -22.19
CA LYS A 237 -7.91 8.28 -22.36
C LYS A 237 -9.41 8.54 -22.46
N ILE A 238 -9.90 9.63 -21.88
CA ILE A 238 -11.29 10.06 -22.03
C ILE A 238 -11.48 11.04 -23.21
N GLY A 239 -10.43 11.26 -24.01
CA GLY A 239 -10.48 11.98 -25.29
C GLY A 239 -10.30 13.48 -25.22
N TYR A 240 -9.46 13.96 -24.29
CA TYR A 240 -8.92 15.32 -24.35
C TYR A 240 -8.02 15.44 -25.58
N ASP A 241 -8.17 16.52 -26.32
CA ASP A 241 -7.26 16.93 -27.38
C ASP A 241 -7.13 18.46 -27.36
N PRO A 242 -5.90 19.03 -27.37
CA PRO A 242 -5.69 20.47 -27.44
C PRO A 242 -6.39 21.18 -28.62
N ASP A 243 -6.61 20.46 -29.72
CA ASP A 243 -7.25 20.97 -30.94
C ASP A 243 -8.78 20.82 -30.92
N GLY A 244 -9.32 20.04 -29.97
CA GLY A 244 -10.75 19.85 -29.81
C GLY A 244 -11.13 18.50 -29.19
N SER A 245 -11.53 18.54 -27.92
CA SER A 245 -11.88 17.35 -27.15
C SER A 245 -13.21 16.73 -27.57
N ASN A 246 -13.33 15.41 -27.42
CA ASN A 246 -14.52 14.65 -27.72
C ASN A 246 -15.62 14.77 -26.63
N GLU A 247 -16.79 14.18 -26.88
CA GLU A 247 -17.94 14.23 -25.96
C GLU A 247 -17.69 13.44 -24.66
N MET A 248 -16.84 12.42 -24.68
CA MET A 248 -16.52 11.63 -23.50
C MET A 248 -15.72 12.46 -22.51
N PHE A 249 -14.74 13.26 -22.98
CA PHE A 249 -14.01 14.21 -22.14
C PHE A 249 -14.97 15.26 -21.54
N LYS A 250 -15.81 15.87 -22.36
CA LYS A 250 -16.77 16.89 -21.90
C LYS A 250 -17.75 16.35 -20.86
N LYS A 251 -18.12 15.07 -20.97
CA LYS A 251 -19.01 14.40 -20.02
C LYS A 251 -18.29 14.09 -18.70
N ASN A 252 -17.09 13.52 -18.75
CA ASN A 252 -16.45 12.92 -17.57
C ASN A 252 -15.52 13.88 -16.84
N TRP A 253 -14.84 14.81 -17.53
CA TRP A 253 -13.95 15.76 -16.87
C TRP A 253 -14.70 16.92 -16.19
N PRO A 254 -14.31 17.42 -15.00
CA PRO A 254 -13.18 16.96 -14.17
C PRO A 254 -13.45 15.64 -13.46
N ALA A 255 -12.36 14.95 -13.07
CA ALA A 255 -12.46 13.76 -12.23
C ALA A 255 -13.08 14.10 -10.87
N ASP A 256 -13.91 13.19 -10.35
CA ASP A 256 -14.49 13.33 -9.02
C ASP A 256 -13.52 12.87 -7.95
N LEU A 257 -12.71 11.83 -8.24
CA LEU A 257 -11.72 11.30 -7.32
C LEU A 257 -10.50 10.75 -8.06
N HIS A 258 -9.32 11.27 -7.72
CA HIS A 258 -8.06 10.58 -7.96
C HIS A 258 -7.65 9.85 -6.67
N LEU A 259 -7.63 8.53 -6.73
CA LEU A 259 -7.18 7.67 -5.64
C LEU A 259 -5.75 7.22 -5.92
N ILE A 260 -4.82 7.52 -5.02
CA ILE A 260 -3.39 7.31 -5.25
C ILE A 260 -2.66 6.94 -3.96
N GLY A 261 -1.49 6.31 -4.06
CA GLY A 261 -0.61 6.08 -2.91
C GLY A 261 -0.04 7.38 -2.34
N LYS A 262 0.17 7.43 -1.03
CA LYS A 262 0.69 8.62 -0.33
C LYS A 262 2.07 9.07 -0.83
N ASP A 263 2.85 8.19 -1.43
CA ASP A 263 4.19 8.44 -1.98
C ASP A 263 4.18 9.31 -3.23
N ILE A 264 3.06 9.36 -3.94
CA ILE A 264 2.91 10.15 -5.17
C ILE A 264 1.91 11.32 -5.03
N VAL A 265 1.52 11.66 -3.80
CA VAL A 265 0.61 12.80 -3.51
C VAL A 265 1.15 14.10 -4.08
N ARG A 266 2.47 14.36 -3.99
CA ARG A 266 3.08 15.58 -4.52
C ARG A 266 2.81 15.76 -6.01
N PHE A 267 2.93 14.70 -6.79
CA PHE A 267 2.72 14.75 -8.24
C PHE A 267 1.25 15.01 -8.61
N HIS A 268 0.31 14.45 -7.85
CA HIS A 268 -1.13 14.57 -8.10
C HIS A 268 -1.78 15.83 -7.50
N THR A 269 -1.15 16.45 -6.51
CA THR A 269 -1.72 17.63 -5.83
C THR A 269 -0.94 18.93 -6.09
N ILE A 270 0.27 18.82 -6.69
CA ILE A 270 1.07 19.98 -7.08
C ILE A 270 1.28 19.99 -8.60
N TYR A 271 1.94 18.97 -9.17
CA TYR A 271 2.28 18.97 -10.61
C TYR A 271 1.04 18.89 -11.47
N TRP A 272 0.17 17.93 -11.22
CA TRP A 272 -1.02 17.71 -12.02
C TRP A 272 -1.98 18.91 -12.03
N PRO A 273 -2.38 19.50 -10.90
CA PRO A 273 -3.19 20.70 -10.90
C PRO A 273 -2.55 21.87 -11.65
N ILE A 274 -1.24 22.06 -11.53
CA ILE A 274 -0.53 23.14 -12.22
C ILE A 274 -0.50 22.90 -13.73
N PHE A 275 -0.30 21.67 -14.20
CA PHE A 275 -0.42 21.36 -15.65
C PHE A 275 -1.84 21.64 -16.16
N LEU A 276 -2.86 21.28 -15.40
CA LEU A 276 -4.25 21.58 -15.76
C LEU A 276 -4.53 23.09 -15.82
N MET A 277 -4.04 23.86 -14.84
CA MET A 277 -4.15 25.32 -14.86
C MET A 277 -3.47 25.90 -16.11
N ALA A 278 -2.29 25.39 -16.48
CA ALA A 278 -1.59 25.83 -17.68
C ALA A 278 -2.31 25.45 -18.98
N LEU A 279 -3.08 24.37 -18.96
CA LEU A 279 -3.94 23.93 -20.07
C LEU A 279 -5.31 24.63 -20.10
N ASP A 280 -5.58 25.50 -19.12
CA ASP A 280 -6.88 26.18 -18.92
C ASP A 280 -8.03 25.16 -18.68
N LEU A 281 -7.74 24.06 -17.95
CA LEU A 281 -8.69 23.01 -17.60
C LEU A 281 -9.12 23.08 -16.14
N PRO A 282 -10.35 22.69 -15.80
CA PRO A 282 -10.78 22.57 -14.41
C PRO A 282 -9.99 21.48 -13.68
N LEU A 283 -9.80 21.67 -12.38
CA LEU A 283 -9.08 20.72 -11.52
C LEU A 283 -9.99 19.55 -11.11
N PRO A 284 -9.42 18.37 -10.77
CA PRO A 284 -10.17 17.29 -10.15
C PRO A 284 -10.79 17.76 -8.84
N LYS A 285 -11.94 17.18 -8.46
CA LYS A 285 -12.65 17.61 -7.24
C LYS A 285 -11.91 17.17 -5.98
N GLN A 286 -11.32 15.97 -6.00
CA GLN A 286 -10.65 15.39 -4.85
C GLN A 286 -9.48 14.49 -5.24
N VAL A 287 -8.41 14.56 -4.45
CA VAL A 287 -7.28 13.62 -4.48
C VAL A 287 -7.18 12.98 -3.11
N PHE A 288 -7.28 11.64 -3.05
CA PHE A 288 -7.10 10.87 -1.83
C PHE A 288 -5.79 10.11 -1.87
N GLY A 289 -4.85 10.50 -1.00
CA GLY A 289 -3.58 9.81 -0.81
C GLY A 289 -3.70 8.73 0.26
N HIS A 290 -3.97 7.49 -0.16
CA HIS A 290 -4.11 6.38 0.77
C HIS A 290 -2.76 5.98 1.42
N PRO A 291 -2.78 5.44 2.66
CA PRO A 291 -1.58 4.98 3.34
C PRO A 291 -0.99 3.71 2.73
N TRP A 292 0.21 3.32 3.18
CA TRP A 292 0.87 2.09 2.77
C TRP A 292 0.36 0.88 3.56
N LEU A 293 0.44 -0.28 2.92
CA LEU A 293 0.30 -1.58 3.57
C LEU A 293 1.70 -2.15 3.84
N LEU A 294 2.06 -2.29 5.11
CA LEU A 294 3.37 -2.74 5.58
C LEU A 294 3.31 -4.21 5.98
N GLN A 295 4.34 -4.98 5.65
CA GLN A 295 4.45 -6.36 6.12
C GLN A 295 5.22 -6.39 7.44
N GLY A 296 4.53 -6.75 8.54
CA GLY A 296 5.14 -6.81 9.88
C GLY A 296 5.69 -5.46 10.40
N GLY A 297 5.26 -4.33 9.80
CA GLY A 297 5.76 -2.99 10.12
C GLY A 297 6.82 -2.46 9.15
N ASP A 298 7.31 -3.29 8.23
CA ASP A 298 8.29 -2.93 7.21
C ASP A 298 7.66 -2.74 5.83
N LYS A 299 8.27 -1.89 4.99
CA LYS A 299 7.93 -1.81 3.56
C LYS A 299 8.24 -3.14 2.87
N MET A 300 7.31 -3.59 2.02
CA MET A 300 7.54 -4.77 1.18
C MET A 300 8.63 -4.50 0.16
N SER A 301 9.57 -5.43 0.03
CA SER A 301 10.70 -5.36 -0.90
C SER A 301 11.12 -6.76 -1.32
N LYS A 302 11.36 -6.96 -2.64
CA LYS A 302 11.88 -8.24 -3.17
C LYS A 302 13.21 -8.62 -2.52
N SER A 303 14.10 -7.64 -2.27
CA SER A 303 15.39 -7.87 -1.63
C SER A 303 15.30 -8.37 -0.18
N LYS A 304 14.22 -8.03 0.54
CA LYS A 304 13.95 -8.51 1.90
C LYS A 304 13.21 -9.87 1.92
N GLY A 305 12.70 -10.34 0.76
CA GLY A 305 11.89 -11.56 0.67
C GLY A 305 10.55 -11.47 1.43
N ASN A 306 10.07 -10.25 1.67
CA ASN A 306 8.86 -10.00 2.46
C ASN A 306 7.68 -9.50 1.60
N VAL A 307 7.69 -9.76 0.30
CA VAL A 307 6.61 -9.33 -0.60
C VAL A 307 5.44 -10.30 -0.50
N ILE A 308 4.24 -9.74 -0.38
CA ILE A 308 2.98 -10.49 -0.48
C ILE A 308 2.33 -10.08 -1.79
N TYR A 309 1.96 -11.05 -2.62
CA TYR A 309 1.26 -10.84 -3.88
C TYR A 309 -0.23 -11.21 -3.76
N ALA A 310 -1.05 -10.55 -4.58
CA ALA A 310 -2.49 -10.76 -4.54
C ALA A 310 -2.91 -12.15 -5.02
N ASP A 311 -2.24 -12.71 -6.02
CA ASP A 311 -2.49 -14.07 -6.50
C ASP A 311 -2.22 -15.11 -5.42
N ASP A 312 -1.13 -15.01 -4.66
CA ASP A 312 -0.86 -15.88 -3.52
C ASP A 312 -1.98 -15.81 -2.46
N MET A 313 -2.49 -14.60 -2.19
CA MET A 313 -3.60 -14.44 -1.25
C MET A 313 -4.90 -15.01 -1.80
N VAL A 314 -5.17 -14.83 -3.09
CA VAL A 314 -6.37 -15.37 -3.74
C VAL A 314 -6.33 -16.90 -3.78
N ASP A 315 -5.17 -17.49 -4.05
CA ASP A 315 -4.99 -18.95 -4.06
C ASP A 315 -5.17 -19.58 -2.67
N LEU A 316 -4.73 -18.88 -1.62
CA LEU A 316 -4.84 -19.35 -0.24
C LEU A 316 -6.22 -19.12 0.39
N PHE A 317 -6.88 -17.99 0.09
CA PHE A 317 -8.05 -17.50 0.82
C PHE A 317 -9.26 -17.20 -0.06
N GLY A 318 -9.08 -17.09 -1.37
CA GLY A 318 -10.10 -16.63 -2.33
C GLY A 318 -10.19 -15.13 -2.48
N VAL A 319 -10.86 -14.69 -3.56
CA VAL A 319 -10.95 -13.28 -3.97
C VAL A 319 -11.58 -12.40 -2.89
N ASP A 320 -12.78 -12.75 -2.43
CA ASP A 320 -13.53 -11.91 -1.48
C ASP A 320 -12.87 -11.84 -0.10
N ALA A 321 -12.16 -12.91 0.33
CA ALA A 321 -11.40 -12.85 1.58
C ALA A 321 -10.17 -11.93 1.44
N THR A 322 -9.49 -11.95 0.30
CA THR A 322 -8.40 -11.02 -0.01
C THR A 322 -8.90 -9.58 -0.03
N ARG A 323 -10.04 -9.32 -0.70
CA ARG A 323 -10.69 -7.99 -0.72
C ARG A 323 -11.08 -7.53 0.69
N TYR A 324 -11.71 -8.41 1.47
CA TYR A 324 -12.10 -8.11 2.85
C TYR A 324 -10.91 -7.65 3.68
N PHE A 325 -9.82 -8.43 3.65
CA PHE A 325 -8.65 -8.13 4.46
C PHE A 325 -8.07 -6.75 4.14
N VAL A 326 -7.77 -6.48 2.87
CA VAL A 326 -7.14 -5.21 2.49
C VAL A 326 -8.07 -4.00 2.66
N LEU A 327 -9.39 -4.17 2.52
CA LEU A 327 -10.34 -3.09 2.73
C LEU A 327 -10.61 -2.83 4.21
N HIS A 328 -10.58 -3.87 5.06
CA HIS A 328 -10.89 -3.78 6.49
C HIS A 328 -9.70 -3.31 7.33
N GLU A 329 -8.48 -3.81 7.04
CA GLU A 329 -7.29 -3.56 7.86
C GLU A 329 -6.54 -2.28 7.48
N MET A 330 -6.98 -1.57 6.44
CA MET A 330 -6.35 -0.31 6.04
C MET A 330 -7.02 0.89 6.69
N PRO A 331 -6.34 1.55 7.66
CA PRO A 331 -6.86 2.79 8.27
C PRO A 331 -6.96 3.92 7.23
N PHE A 332 -7.77 4.94 7.52
CA PHE A 332 -7.96 6.08 6.62
C PHE A 332 -6.68 6.90 6.41
N GLU A 333 -5.84 7.04 7.42
CA GLU A 333 -4.72 8.00 7.43
C GLU A 333 -3.37 7.36 7.74
N ASN A 334 -3.35 6.37 8.65
CA ASN A 334 -2.14 5.70 9.09
C ASN A 334 -1.85 4.46 8.25
N ASP A 335 -0.59 4.03 8.20
CA ASP A 335 -0.21 2.80 7.51
C ASP A 335 -0.86 1.59 8.14
N GLY A 336 -1.32 0.67 7.28
CA GLY A 336 -1.84 -0.62 7.69
C GLY A 336 -0.74 -1.66 7.81
N VAL A 337 -0.99 -2.72 8.56
CA VAL A 337 -0.05 -3.83 8.74
C VAL A 337 -0.71 -5.12 8.28
N ILE A 338 0.01 -5.90 7.49
CA ILE A 338 -0.35 -7.25 7.09
C ILE A 338 0.65 -8.25 7.66
N THR A 339 0.12 -9.31 8.29
CA THR A 339 0.86 -10.54 8.61
C THR A 339 -0.02 -11.72 8.27
N TRP A 340 0.57 -12.86 7.97
CA TRP A 340 -0.20 -14.06 7.65
C TRP A 340 -1.07 -14.55 8.81
N ASP A 341 -0.59 -14.39 10.04
CA ASP A 341 -1.37 -14.71 11.24
C ASP A 341 -2.61 -13.82 11.36
N LEU A 342 -2.46 -12.51 11.09
CA LEU A 342 -3.59 -11.56 11.11
C LEU A 342 -4.60 -11.89 10.00
N VAL A 343 -4.15 -12.27 8.80
CA VAL A 343 -5.04 -12.69 7.70
C VAL A 343 -5.86 -13.91 8.12
N ILE A 344 -5.21 -14.94 8.69
CA ILE A 344 -5.89 -16.16 9.17
C ILE A 344 -6.85 -15.84 10.32
N GLU A 345 -6.46 -14.98 11.24
CA GLU A 345 -7.31 -14.54 12.35
C GLU A 345 -8.58 -13.85 11.84
N ARG A 346 -8.44 -12.86 10.96
CA ARG A 346 -9.58 -12.14 10.38
C ARG A 346 -10.48 -13.04 9.54
N PHE A 347 -9.88 -13.92 8.74
CA PHE A 347 -10.65 -14.90 7.98
C PHE A 347 -11.51 -15.76 8.92
N ASN A 348 -10.93 -16.27 9.99
CA ASN A 348 -11.63 -17.16 10.91
C ASN A 348 -12.66 -16.42 11.77
N SER A 349 -12.29 -15.25 12.33
CA SER A 349 -13.16 -14.50 13.24
C SER A 349 -14.33 -13.84 12.51
N ASP A 350 -14.04 -13.17 11.41
CA ASP A 350 -15.04 -12.31 10.76
C ASP A 350 -15.78 -13.04 9.64
N LEU A 351 -15.04 -13.63 8.68
CA LEU A 351 -15.65 -14.26 7.52
C LEU A 351 -16.26 -15.63 7.85
N ALA A 352 -15.51 -16.52 8.52
CA ALA A 352 -16.03 -17.84 8.84
C ALA A 352 -17.04 -17.82 10.00
N ASN A 353 -16.70 -17.18 11.13
CA ASN A 353 -17.55 -17.24 12.32
C ASN A 353 -18.70 -16.23 12.27
N ILE A 354 -18.43 -14.93 12.01
CA ILE A 354 -19.50 -13.91 12.06
C ILE A 354 -20.42 -14.05 10.85
N LEU A 355 -19.88 -14.14 9.63
CA LEU A 355 -20.69 -14.14 8.41
C LEU A 355 -21.09 -15.54 7.94
N GLY A 356 -20.11 -16.40 7.65
CA GLY A 356 -20.37 -17.72 7.07
C GLY A 356 -21.23 -18.61 7.98
N ASN A 357 -20.89 -18.66 9.27
CA ASN A 357 -21.66 -19.44 10.23
C ASN A 357 -23.08 -18.89 10.44
N LEU A 358 -23.27 -17.55 10.42
CA LEU A 358 -24.60 -16.93 10.52
C LEU A 358 -25.52 -17.39 9.38
N VAL A 359 -25.05 -17.28 8.14
CA VAL A 359 -25.82 -17.69 6.95
C VAL A 359 -26.14 -19.17 7.01
N ASN A 360 -25.12 -20.01 7.25
CA ASN A 360 -25.29 -21.46 7.34
C ASN A 360 -26.28 -21.87 8.44
N ARG A 361 -26.18 -21.28 9.64
CA ARG A 361 -27.10 -21.56 10.76
C ARG A 361 -28.54 -21.17 10.41
N THR A 362 -28.75 -20.01 9.81
CA THR A 362 -30.09 -19.51 9.45
C THR A 362 -30.73 -20.39 8.41
N VAL A 363 -30.03 -20.76 7.33
CA VAL A 363 -30.53 -21.67 6.30
C VAL A 363 -30.77 -23.07 6.87
N SER A 364 -29.84 -23.58 7.68
CA SER A 364 -29.97 -24.91 8.30
C SER A 364 -31.15 -25.02 9.28
N MET A 365 -31.38 -23.98 10.10
CA MET A 365 -32.54 -23.93 11.01
C MET A 365 -33.84 -23.82 10.22
N SER A 366 -33.91 -23.02 9.16
CA SER A 366 -35.09 -22.91 8.29
C SER A 366 -35.42 -24.27 7.65
N ASN A 367 -34.43 -25.00 7.14
CA ASN A 367 -34.62 -26.34 6.61
C ASN A 367 -35.08 -27.33 7.68
N LYS A 368 -34.43 -27.32 8.83
CA LYS A 368 -34.69 -28.26 9.91
C LYS A 368 -36.11 -28.12 10.50
N TYR A 369 -36.57 -26.88 10.72
CA TYR A 369 -37.82 -26.64 11.45
C TYR A 369 -39.03 -26.46 10.53
N PHE A 370 -38.81 -25.91 9.32
CA PHE A 370 -39.90 -25.58 8.40
C PHE A 370 -39.70 -26.08 6.97
N GLY A 371 -38.83 -27.08 6.75
CA GLY A 371 -38.54 -27.59 5.41
C GLY A 371 -37.99 -26.55 4.43
N GLY A 372 -37.32 -25.53 4.97
CA GLY A 372 -36.74 -24.43 4.23
C GLY A 372 -37.67 -23.22 4.00
N VAL A 373 -38.96 -23.33 4.33
CA VAL A 373 -39.91 -22.25 4.11
C VAL A 373 -39.74 -21.17 5.18
N VAL A 374 -39.48 -19.96 4.74
CA VAL A 374 -39.36 -18.75 5.60
C VAL A 374 -40.63 -17.95 5.49
N ARG A 375 -41.32 -17.76 6.63
CA ARG A 375 -42.61 -17.04 6.65
C ARG A 375 -42.67 -16.05 7.81
N SER A 376 -43.23 -14.88 7.55
CA SER A 376 -43.62 -13.94 8.61
C SER A 376 -44.96 -14.34 9.20
N THR A 377 -45.04 -14.29 10.52
CA THR A 377 -46.25 -14.57 11.28
C THR A 377 -46.76 -13.34 12.03
N GLY A 378 -45.94 -12.31 12.13
CA GLY A 378 -46.22 -11.08 12.85
C GLY A 378 -46.12 -11.19 14.37
N VAL A 379 -45.64 -12.33 14.91
CA VAL A 379 -45.42 -12.53 16.36
C VAL A 379 -44.10 -11.85 16.76
N THR A 380 -44.21 -10.66 17.34
CA THR A 380 -43.07 -9.79 17.69
C THR A 380 -42.72 -9.84 19.19
N ASP A 381 -41.46 -9.49 19.49
CA ASP A 381 -40.93 -9.30 20.83
C ASP A 381 -40.04 -8.05 20.87
N GLU A 382 -39.65 -7.55 22.05
CA GLU A 382 -38.81 -6.35 22.23
C GLU A 382 -37.46 -6.47 21.52
N VAL A 383 -36.85 -7.65 21.52
CA VAL A 383 -35.54 -7.91 20.84
C VAL A 383 -35.60 -7.73 19.33
N ASP A 384 -36.81 -7.83 18.73
CA ASP A 384 -36.99 -7.61 17.27
C ASP A 384 -36.87 -6.14 16.92
N ALA A 385 -37.34 -5.25 17.80
CA ALA A 385 -37.26 -3.80 17.58
C ALA A 385 -35.78 -3.33 17.52
N ASP A 386 -34.93 -3.85 18.41
CA ASP A 386 -33.50 -3.53 18.42
C ASP A 386 -32.78 -4.09 17.17
N LEU A 387 -33.08 -5.34 16.76
CA LEU A 387 -32.57 -5.89 15.51
C LEU A 387 -32.94 -4.98 14.30
N LYS A 388 -34.25 -4.65 14.21
CA LYS A 388 -34.76 -3.84 13.08
C LYS A 388 -34.10 -2.46 13.06
N ALA A 389 -33.97 -1.80 14.21
CA ALA A 389 -33.34 -0.48 14.31
C ALA A 389 -31.86 -0.49 13.87
N VAL A 390 -31.09 -1.49 14.30
CA VAL A 390 -29.68 -1.62 13.89
C VAL A 390 -29.58 -1.88 12.38
N VAL A 391 -30.40 -2.78 11.84
CA VAL A 391 -30.34 -3.20 10.44
C VAL A 391 -30.77 -2.07 9.50
N THR A 392 -31.91 -1.43 9.77
CA THR A 392 -32.42 -0.33 8.91
C THR A 392 -31.62 0.97 9.05
N GLY A 393 -30.94 1.16 10.17
CA GLY A 393 -30.02 2.30 10.36
C GLY A 393 -28.64 2.11 9.76
N ALA A 394 -28.27 0.91 9.28
CA ALA A 394 -26.94 0.60 8.81
C ALA A 394 -26.59 1.35 7.50
N GLN A 395 -27.55 1.45 6.57
CA GLN A 395 -27.33 2.11 5.28
C GLN A 395 -26.84 3.56 5.45
N ALA A 396 -27.49 4.36 6.29
CA ALA A 396 -27.10 5.75 6.52
C ALA A 396 -25.70 5.86 7.13
N LYS A 397 -25.30 4.92 8.00
CA LYS A 397 -23.96 4.89 8.59
C LYS A 397 -22.90 4.50 7.57
N VAL A 398 -23.17 3.48 6.76
CA VAL A 398 -22.29 3.07 5.67
C VAL A 398 -22.09 4.23 4.69
N GLN A 399 -23.16 4.92 4.30
CA GLN A 399 -23.09 6.08 3.42
C GLN A 399 -22.24 7.21 4.00
N ASP A 400 -22.43 7.56 5.27
CA ASP A 400 -21.60 8.58 5.95
C ASP A 400 -20.10 8.25 5.87
N LYS A 401 -19.73 6.97 6.01
CA LYS A 401 -18.33 6.54 5.90
C LYS A 401 -17.85 6.56 4.46
N MET A 402 -18.65 6.06 3.51
CA MET A 402 -18.29 6.04 2.09
C MET A 402 -18.14 7.44 1.50
N ASP A 403 -18.99 8.39 1.88
CA ASP A 403 -18.88 9.79 1.44
C ASP A 403 -17.62 10.48 1.98
N LYS A 404 -17.03 9.96 3.04
CA LYS A 404 -15.77 10.40 3.64
C LYS A 404 -14.57 9.54 3.22
N LEU A 405 -14.73 8.61 2.28
CA LEU A 405 -13.72 7.66 1.82
C LEU A 405 -13.16 6.74 2.94
N ARG A 406 -13.91 6.56 4.02
CA ARG A 406 -13.55 5.72 5.18
C ARG A 406 -14.05 4.29 4.98
N VAL A 407 -13.51 3.62 3.99
CA VAL A 407 -14.01 2.31 3.52
C VAL A 407 -13.90 1.23 4.58
N ALA A 408 -12.81 1.19 5.35
CA ALA A 408 -12.65 0.24 6.46
C ALA A 408 -13.72 0.41 7.55
N ASP A 409 -14.07 1.67 7.87
CA ASP A 409 -15.15 1.97 8.80
C ASP A 409 -16.52 1.57 8.23
N ALA A 410 -16.74 1.76 6.92
CA ALA A 410 -17.97 1.36 6.25
C ALA A 410 -18.18 -0.15 6.30
N ILE A 411 -17.17 -0.97 6.02
CA ILE A 411 -17.22 -2.44 6.17
C ILE A 411 -17.54 -2.81 7.63
N SER A 412 -16.91 -2.14 8.59
CA SER A 412 -17.15 -2.39 10.02
C SER A 412 -18.62 -2.14 10.41
N GLU A 413 -19.28 -1.12 9.83
CA GLU A 413 -20.72 -0.88 10.02
C GLU A 413 -21.56 -2.00 9.38
N VAL A 414 -21.20 -2.52 8.21
CA VAL A 414 -21.88 -3.69 7.60
C VAL A 414 -21.76 -4.90 8.52
N PHE A 415 -20.58 -5.19 9.03
CA PHE A 415 -20.37 -6.32 9.96
C PHE A 415 -21.08 -6.15 11.29
N THR A 416 -21.44 -4.92 11.68
CA THR A 416 -22.30 -4.67 12.85
C THR A 416 -23.69 -5.27 12.66
N VAL A 417 -24.23 -5.27 11.44
CA VAL A 417 -25.50 -5.97 11.11
C VAL A 417 -25.37 -7.47 11.39
N PHE A 418 -24.32 -8.12 10.90
CA PHE A 418 -24.13 -9.56 11.09
C PHE A 418 -23.87 -9.95 12.54
N ARG A 419 -23.09 -9.13 13.28
CA ARG A 419 -22.90 -9.32 14.73
C ARG A 419 -24.22 -9.19 15.47
N ARG A 420 -25.08 -8.23 15.09
CA ARG A 420 -26.40 -8.07 15.70
C ARG A 420 -27.31 -9.28 15.41
N CYS A 421 -27.25 -9.84 14.19
CA CYS A 421 -27.97 -11.06 13.85
C CYS A 421 -27.53 -12.26 14.69
N ASN A 422 -26.22 -12.45 14.89
CA ASN A 422 -25.71 -13.52 15.76
C ASN A 422 -26.19 -13.34 17.20
N LYS A 423 -26.11 -12.11 17.75
CA LYS A 423 -26.64 -11.80 19.07
C LYS A 423 -28.16 -12.07 19.18
N TYR A 424 -28.92 -11.76 18.12
CA TYR A 424 -30.35 -12.03 18.06
C TYR A 424 -30.67 -13.52 18.11
N ILE A 425 -29.85 -14.38 17.46
CA ILE A 425 -29.98 -15.84 17.58
C ILE A 425 -29.79 -16.29 19.05
N ASP A 426 -28.79 -15.73 19.75
CA ASP A 426 -28.50 -16.09 21.14
C ASP A 426 -29.57 -15.59 22.10
N GLU A 427 -30.17 -14.42 21.86
CA GLU A 427 -31.27 -13.84 22.65
C GLU A 427 -32.57 -14.60 22.45
N THR A 428 -32.90 -14.99 21.23
CA THR A 428 -34.17 -15.65 20.88
C THR A 428 -34.15 -17.17 21.07
N MET A 429 -32.96 -17.76 21.14
CA MET A 429 -32.75 -19.22 21.30
C MET A 429 -33.66 -20.09 20.41
N PRO A 430 -33.59 -20.05 19.08
CA PRO A 430 -34.49 -20.77 18.16
C PRO A 430 -34.62 -22.26 18.47
N TRP A 431 -33.55 -22.88 18.96
CA TRP A 431 -33.53 -24.28 19.37
C TRP A 431 -34.37 -24.59 20.61
N ALA A 432 -34.63 -23.57 21.44
CA ALA A 432 -35.53 -23.70 22.57
C ALA A 432 -36.99 -23.50 22.12
N LEU A 433 -37.25 -22.47 21.28
CA LEU A 433 -38.58 -22.24 20.70
C LEU A 433 -39.07 -23.47 19.89
N ALA A 434 -38.16 -24.15 19.21
CA ALA A 434 -38.48 -25.33 18.40
C ALA A 434 -39.02 -26.53 19.22
N LYS A 435 -38.81 -26.56 20.53
CA LYS A 435 -39.29 -27.64 21.42
C LYS A 435 -40.71 -27.41 21.93
N ASP A 436 -41.28 -26.24 21.75
CA ASP A 436 -42.60 -25.85 22.22
C ASP A 436 -43.53 -25.62 21.01
N GLU A 437 -44.55 -26.43 20.89
CA GLU A 437 -45.54 -26.32 19.80
C GLU A 437 -46.28 -24.98 19.81
N ALA A 438 -46.46 -24.34 20.99
CA ALA A 438 -47.07 -23.02 21.09
C ALA A 438 -46.17 -21.87 20.59
N GLN A 439 -44.89 -22.11 20.45
CA GLN A 439 -43.89 -21.11 20.00
C GLN A 439 -43.49 -21.21 18.52
N GLN A 440 -44.16 -22.07 17.75
CA GLN A 440 -43.78 -22.29 16.34
C GLN A 440 -43.93 -21.02 15.47
N ASP A 441 -44.96 -20.19 15.72
CA ASP A 441 -45.12 -18.92 15.01
C ASP A 441 -44.05 -17.89 15.42
N ARG A 442 -43.66 -17.88 16.70
CA ARG A 442 -42.52 -17.06 17.14
C ARG A 442 -41.22 -17.51 16.51
N LEU A 443 -40.96 -18.81 16.45
CA LEU A 443 -39.78 -19.36 15.78
C LEU A 443 -39.75 -19.01 14.28
N ALA A 444 -40.89 -19.06 13.61
CA ALA A 444 -40.99 -18.70 12.19
C ALA A 444 -40.65 -17.21 11.98
N GLU A 445 -41.18 -16.31 12.84
CA GLU A 445 -40.89 -14.90 12.80
C GLU A 445 -39.40 -14.59 13.06
N VAL A 446 -38.78 -15.30 14.02
CA VAL A 446 -37.33 -15.18 14.28
C VAL A 446 -36.51 -15.52 13.02
N LEU A 447 -36.80 -16.61 12.33
CA LEU A 447 -36.09 -17.00 11.11
C LEU A 447 -36.39 -16.04 9.95
N TYR A 448 -37.60 -15.51 9.86
CA TYR A 448 -37.95 -14.46 8.90
C TYR A 448 -37.11 -13.18 9.14
N ASN A 449 -37.06 -12.69 10.38
CA ASN A 449 -36.31 -11.51 10.77
C ASN A 449 -34.81 -11.69 10.49
N LEU A 450 -34.23 -12.86 10.73
CA LEU A 450 -32.83 -13.19 10.39
C LEU A 450 -32.61 -13.15 8.89
N THR A 451 -33.48 -13.80 8.12
CA THR A 451 -33.36 -13.85 6.64
C THR A 451 -33.43 -12.44 6.05
N GLU A 452 -34.37 -11.63 6.53
CA GLU A 452 -34.52 -10.22 6.14
C GLU A 452 -33.27 -9.41 6.46
N ALA A 453 -32.79 -9.49 7.72
CA ALA A 453 -31.60 -8.76 8.16
C ALA A 453 -30.33 -9.17 7.41
N ILE A 454 -30.15 -10.45 7.11
CA ILE A 454 -29.01 -10.96 6.33
C ILE A 454 -29.12 -10.47 4.88
N THR A 455 -30.32 -10.40 4.30
CA THR A 455 -30.52 -9.85 2.93
C THR A 455 -30.09 -8.38 2.85
N ILE A 456 -30.48 -7.57 3.84
CA ILE A 456 -30.07 -6.16 3.93
C ILE A 456 -28.54 -6.06 4.09
N GLY A 457 -27.97 -6.86 5.02
CA GLY A 457 -26.53 -6.90 5.24
C GLY A 457 -25.75 -7.33 4.00
N ALA A 458 -26.22 -8.34 3.26
CA ALA A 458 -25.62 -8.80 2.01
C ALA A 458 -25.68 -7.70 0.91
N SER A 459 -26.79 -6.97 0.83
CA SER A 459 -26.93 -5.86 -0.12
C SER A 459 -25.94 -4.73 0.16
N LEU A 460 -25.71 -4.39 1.44
CA LEU A 460 -24.66 -3.44 1.83
C LEU A 460 -23.24 -3.98 1.57
N LEU A 461 -23.06 -5.29 1.73
CA LEU A 461 -21.76 -5.95 1.54
C LEU A 461 -21.33 -6.01 0.07
N HIS A 462 -22.27 -5.95 -0.88
CA HIS A 462 -22.04 -6.22 -2.31
C HIS A 462 -20.97 -5.33 -2.94
N SER A 463 -20.86 -4.07 -2.53
CA SER A 463 -19.81 -3.17 -3.05
C SER A 463 -18.40 -3.57 -2.61
N PHE A 464 -18.26 -4.34 -1.56
CA PHE A 464 -16.98 -4.75 -0.96
C PHE A 464 -16.63 -6.20 -1.31
N LEU A 465 -17.57 -7.12 -1.15
CA LEU A 465 -17.44 -8.57 -1.36
C LEU A 465 -18.56 -9.06 -2.31
N PRO A 466 -18.44 -8.76 -3.62
CA PRO A 466 -19.55 -8.97 -4.55
C PRO A 466 -19.98 -10.42 -4.67
N SER A 467 -19.05 -11.34 -4.85
CA SER A 467 -19.34 -12.77 -5.02
C SER A 467 -19.98 -13.38 -3.75
N THR A 468 -19.50 -12.99 -2.56
CA THR A 468 -20.08 -13.44 -1.29
C THR A 468 -21.50 -12.95 -1.10
N ALA A 469 -21.77 -11.67 -1.41
CA ALA A 469 -23.12 -11.10 -1.31
C ALA A 469 -24.12 -11.81 -2.24
N GLU A 470 -23.72 -12.08 -3.49
CA GLU A 470 -24.52 -12.81 -4.46
C GLU A 470 -24.81 -14.26 -3.98
N LYS A 471 -23.83 -14.95 -3.44
CA LYS A 471 -24.00 -16.29 -2.87
C LYS A 471 -24.95 -16.30 -1.67
N ILE A 472 -24.89 -15.28 -0.83
CA ILE A 472 -25.81 -15.15 0.32
C ILE A 472 -27.25 -15.04 -0.17
N VAL A 473 -27.56 -14.09 -1.05
CA VAL A 473 -28.95 -13.88 -1.51
C VAL A 473 -29.45 -15.07 -2.33
N ALA A 474 -28.59 -15.74 -3.08
CA ALA A 474 -28.93 -16.99 -3.79
C ALA A 474 -29.33 -18.11 -2.81
N GLN A 475 -28.60 -18.30 -1.71
CA GLN A 475 -28.94 -19.27 -0.67
C GLN A 475 -30.24 -18.94 0.06
N LEU A 476 -30.55 -17.65 0.18
CA LEU A 476 -31.81 -17.17 0.77
C LEU A 476 -32.97 -17.10 -0.22
N SER A 477 -32.76 -17.46 -1.50
CA SER A 477 -33.72 -17.38 -2.61
C SER A 477 -34.33 -15.98 -2.76
N THR A 478 -33.48 -14.98 -2.68
CA THR A 478 -33.85 -13.55 -2.84
C THR A 478 -32.85 -12.83 -3.75
N GLU A 479 -33.00 -11.54 -3.89
CA GLU A 479 -32.13 -10.69 -4.69
C GLU A 479 -31.49 -9.58 -3.85
N LEU A 480 -30.39 -9.02 -4.34
CA LEU A 480 -29.79 -7.82 -3.75
C LEU A 480 -30.76 -6.65 -3.92
N ARG A 481 -30.85 -5.79 -2.91
CA ARG A 481 -31.74 -4.63 -2.90
C ARG A 481 -30.98 -3.35 -3.25
N ALA A 482 -31.70 -2.41 -3.83
CA ALA A 482 -31.22 -1.05 -4.03
C ALA A 482 -30.97 -0.34 -2.68
N LEU A 483 -29.98 0.58 -2.65
CA LEU A 483 -29.60 1.26 -1.40
C LEU A 483 -30.75 2.05 -0.76
N ASP A 484 -31.68 2.59 -1.57
CA ASP A 484 -32.87 3.33 -1.10
C ASP A 484 -34.01 2.44 -0.56
N GLU A 485 -33.81 1.13 -0.53
CA GLU A 485 -34.71 0.16 0.08
C GLU A 485 -34.17 -0.44 1.39
N LEU A 486 -32.91 -0.19 1.74
CA LEU A 486 -32.23 -0.84 2.86
C LEU A 486 -32.62 -0.24 4.23
N ASP A 487 -33.29 0.90 4.26
CA ASP A 487 -33.92 1.50 5.45
C ASP A 487 -35.31 0.90 5.77
N LYS A 488 -35.79 -0.04 4.93
CA LYS A 488 -37.08 -0.72 5.09
C LYS A 488 -36.87 -2.16 5.52
N PHE A 489 -37.66 -2.60 6.50
CA PHE A 489 -37.65 -3.98 6.99
C PHE A 489 -38.94 -4.71 6.62
N GLY A 490 -38.84 -5.99 6.30
CA GLY A 490 -40.01 -6.81 5.97
C GLY A 490 -40.33 -6.90 4.49
N LEU A 491 -39.34 -6.68 3.63
CA LEU A 491 -39.49 -6.80 2.18
C LEU A 491 -39.19 -8.21 1.63
N TYR A 492 -38.64 -9.11 2.45
CA TYR A 492 -38.48 -10.51 2.06
C TYR A 492 -39.84 -11.15 1.86
N GLU A 493 -40.03 -11.80 0.71
CA GLU A 493 -41.32 -12.41 0.36
C GLU A 493 -41.60 -13.63 1.25
N SER A 494 -42.61 -13.50 2.09
CA SER A 494 -43.03 -14.56 3.00
C SER A 494 -43.52 -15.81 2.24
N GLY A 495 -43.04 -16.99 2.64
CA GLY A 495 -43.37 -18.27 2.00
C GLY A 495 -42.33 -18.77 1.02
N LYS A 496 -41.29 -18.01 0.72
CA LYS A 496 -40.15 -18.48 -0.07
C LYS A 496 -39.38 -19.57 0.65
N LYS A 497 -38.75 -20.45 -0.14
CA LYS A 497 -37.95 -21.58 0.37
C LYS A 497 -36.48 -21.28 0.11
N VAL A 498 -35.67 -21.27 1.17
CA VAL A 498 -34.21 -21.18 1.08
C VAL A 498 -33.61 -22.44 0.47
N THR A 499 -32.33 -22.38 0.05
CA THR A 499 -31.62 -23.56 -0.49
C THR A 499 -31.69 -24.74 0.47
N GLU A 500 -31.83 -25.97 -0.06
CA GLU A 500 -31.87 -27.18 0.77
C GLU A 500 -30.50 -27.53 1.37
N LYS A 501 -29.44 -27.27 0.63
CA LYS A 501 -28.06 -27.53 1.04
C LYS A 501 -27.29 -26.22 1.01
N PRO A 502 -27.05 -25.59 2.17
CA PRO A 502 -26.26 -24.36 2.22
C PRO A 502 -24.82 -24.62 1.79
N GLU A 503 -24.29 -23.76 0.95
CA GLU A 503 -22.86 -23.71 0.64
C GLU A 503 -22.12 -23.08 1.83
N ILE A 504 -20.98 -23.65 2.20
CA ILE A 504 -20.08 -23.04 3.18
C ILE A 504 -19.36 -21.88 2.48
N LEU A 505 -19.72 -20.65 2.84
CA LEU A 505 -19.12 -19.46 2.24
C LEU A 505 -17.62 -19.36 2.56
N PHE A 506 -17.26 -19.61 3.81
CA PHE A 506 -15.89 -19.55 4.32
C PHE A 506 -15.65 -20.73 5.27
N ALA A 507 -14.83 -21.69 4.86
CA ALA A 507 -14.41 -22.79 5.72
C ALA A 507 -13.31 -22.31 6.68
N ARG A 508 -13.44 -22.66 7.96
CA ARG A 508 -12.42 -22.28 8.96
C ARG A 508 -11.04 -22.82 8.57
N LEU A 509 -10.02 -21.97 8.64
CA LEU A 509 -8.64 -22.29 8.34
C LEU A 509 -7.90 -22.82 9.58
N ASP A 510 -7.06 -23.84 9.38
CA ASP A 510 -6.05 -24.25 10.36
C ASP A 510 -4.70 -23.57 10.01
N ALA A 511 -4.17 -22.77 10.91
CA ALA A 511 -2.88 -22.11 10.72
C ALA A 511 -1.74 -23.12 10.46
N LYS A 512 -1.82 -24.33 11.05
CA LYS A 512 -0.83 -25.38 10.83
C LYS A 512 -0.82 -25.94 9.39
N GLU A 513 -1.91 -25.76 8.66
CA GLU A 513 -2.01 -26.17 7.25
C GLU A 513 -1.68 -25.02 6.29
N VAL A 514 -1.94 -23.77 6.71
CA VAL A 514 -1.75 -22.58 5.86
C VAL A 514 -0.30 -22.07 5.93
N LEU A 515 0.28 -21.93 7.13
CA LEU A 515 1.63 -21.35 7.30
C LEU A 515 2.73 -22.10 6.53
N PRO A 516 2.76 -23.45 6.47
CA PRO A 516 3.75 -24.14 5.64
C PRO A 516 3.61 -23.85 4.14
N LYS A 517 2.40 -23.57 3.64
CA LYS A 517 2.21 -23.15 2.24
C LYS A 517 2.76 -21.74 2.01
N VAL A 518 2.56 -20.85 2.97
CA VAL A 518 3.14 -19.50 2.95
C VAL A 518 4.67 -19.55 2.92
N GLU A 519 5.29 -20.37 3.77
CA GLU A 519 6.74 -20.57 3.80
C GLU A 519 7.27 -21.08 2.45
N ALA A 520 6.55 -22.01 1.83
CA ALA A 520 6.92 -22.52 0.50
C ALA A 520 6.81 -21.44 -0.59
N ILE A 521 5.77 -20.59 -0.55
CA ILE A 521 5.60 -19.45 -1.47
C ILE A 521 6.76 -18.45 -1.29
N GLN A 522 7.08 -18.07 -0.06
CA GLN A 522 8.17 -17.14 0.24
C GLN A 522 9.54 -17.68 -0.21
N ALA A 523 9.78 -18.97 0.00
CA ALA A 523 11.01 -19.61 -0.46
C ALA A 523 11.11 -19.60 -2.01
N ALA A 524 10.00 -19.87 -2.71
CA ALA A 524 9.95 -19.80 -4.17
C ALA A 524 10.21 -18.38 -4.70
N GLN A 525 9.58 -17.37 -4.09
CA GLN A 525 9.79 -15.95 -4.45
C GLN A 525 11.24 -15.50 -4.23
N LYS A 526 11.87 -15.95 -3.14
CA LYS A 526 13.27 -15.67 -2.87
C LYS A 526 14.17 -16.29 -3.93
N ALA A 527 13.95 -17.55 -4.28
CA ALA A 527 14.72 -18.24 -5.33
C ALA A 527 14.55 -17.58 -6.71
N GLU A 528 13.34 -17.12 -7.05
CA GLU A 528 13.08 -16.38 -8.29
C GLU A 528 13.84 -15.06 -8.33
N TYR A 529 13.82 -14.30 -7.23
CA TYR A 529 14.56 -13.04 -7.13
C TYR A 529 16.07 -13.23 -7.26
N GLU A 530 16.62 -14.26 -6.62
CA GLU A 530 18.05 -14.61 -6.73
C GLU A 530 18.41 -15.00 -8.17
N ALA A 531 17.55 -15.74 -8.87
CA ALA A 531 17.72 -16.07 -10.28
C ALA A 531 17.63 -14.83 -11.21
N GLU A 532 16.72 -13.89 -10.90
CA GLU A 532 16.62 -12.59 -11.61
C GLU A 532 17.91 -11.79 -11.45
N LEU A 533 18.45 -11.69 -10.23
CA LEU A 533 19.73 -11.01 -9.96
C LEU A 533 20.90 -11.65 -10.71
N ALA A 534 20.96 -12.99 -10.73
CA ALA A 534 22.01 -13.71 -11.45
C ALA A 534 21.97 -13.44 -12.95
N ARG A 535 20.79 -13.33 -13.56
CA ARG A 535 20.63 -12.94 -14.98
C ARG A 535 21.08 -11.50 -15.24
N LEU A 536 20.70 -10.57 -14.35
CA LEU A 536 21.06 -9.15 -14.48
C LEU A 536 22.58 -8.92 -14.33
N ASN A 537 23.27 -9.77 -13.56
CA ASN A 537 24.72 -9.70 -13.35
C ASN A 537 25.54 -10.46 -14.40
N GLY A 538 24.97 -10.77 -15.57
CA GLY A 538 25.70 -11.33 -16.72
C GLY A 538 26.01 -12.81 -16.64
N GLY A 539 25.21 -13.59 -15.92
CA GLY A 539 25.31 -15.06 -15.88
C GLY A 539 26.51 -15.60 -15.10
N ALA A 540 27.30 -14.76 -14.44
CA ALA A 540 28.08 -15.21 -13.32
C ALA A 540 27.06 -15.61 -12.22
N PRO A 541 27.14 -16.84 -11.66
CA PRO A 541 26.41 -17.09 -10.44
C PRO A 541 26.76 -15.91 -9.54
N ALA A 542 25.74 -15.19 -9.00
CA ALA A 542 26.00 -14.48 -7.77
C ALA A 542 26.71 -15.52 -6.92
N GLU A 543 27.94 -15.24 -6.50
CA GLU A 543 28.45 -15.94 -5.37
C GLU A 543 27.34 -15.71 -4.32
N THR A 544 26.46 -16.70 -4.19
CA THR A 544 25.81 -16.91 -2.93
C THR A 544 27.00 -17.02 -2.00
N SER A 545 27.32 -15.94 -1.32
CA SER A 545 27.95 -16.11 -0.05
C SER A 545 26.92 -16.99 0.70
N GLU A 546 27.08 -18.32 0.59
CA GLU A 546 26.72 -19.16 1.71
C GLU A 546 27.33 -18.36 2.86
N GLU A 547 26.46 -17.78 3.70
CA GLU A 547 26.95 -17.21 4.96
C GLU A 547 27.77 -18.36 5.52
N ALA A 548 29.08 -18.17 5.52
CA ALA A 548 29.99 -19.22 5.91
C ALA A 548 29.54 -19.63 7.30
N VAL A 549 29.07 -20.85 7.45
CA VAL A 549 28.65 -21.35 8.76
C VAL A 549 29.90 -21.31 9.62
N ILE A 550 29.95 -20.31 10.49
CA ILE A 550 31.09 -20.14 11.41
C ILE A 550 30.77 -20.95 12.66
N ASP A 551 31.26 -22.17 12.69
CA ASP A 551 31.22 -23.00 13.89
C ASP A 551 32.31 -22.55 14.83
N ILE A 552 31.94 -21.82 15.88
CA ILE A 552 32.82 -21.44 16.95
C ILE A 552 32.87 -22.59 17.99
N GLU A 553 34.06 -22.98 18.42
CA GLU A 553 34.24 -23.94 19.52
C GLU A 553 33.45 -23.47 20.75
N ALA A 554 32.52 -24.28 21.22
CA ALA A 554 31.67 -23.93 22.36
C ALA A 554 32.51 -23.77 23.62
N LYS A 555 32.36 -22.64 24.32
CA LYS A 555 32.95 -22.42 25.64
C LYS A 555 32.08 -23.08 26.70
N GLU A 556 32.63 -23.19 27.91
CA GLU A 556 31.89 -23.70 29.09
C GLU A 556 30.62 -22.86 29.31
N GLU A 557 29.52 -23.53 29.67
CA GLU A 557 28.27 -22.86 30.04
C GLU A 557 28.48 -21.96 31.26
N ILE A 558 27.92 -20.75 31.22
CA ILE A 558 27.95 -19.81 32.35
C ILE A 558 26.55 -19.66 32.93
N THR A 559 26.47 -19.32 34.20
CA THR A 559 25.21 -19.01 34.88
C THR A 559 24.73 -17.58 34.52
N PHE A 560 23.46 -17.29 34.75
CA PHE A 560 22.95 -15.93 34.63
C PHE A 560 23.69 -14.95 35.54
N ASP A 561 24.07 -15.39 36.76
CA ASP A 561 24.87 -14.59 37.69
C ASP A 561 26.27 -14.29 37.15
N ASP A 562 26.84 -15.14 36.32
CA ASP A 562 28.12 -14.87 35.66
C ASP A 562 27.96 -13.85 34.53
N PHE A 563 26.88 -13.92 33.77
CA PHE A 563 26.54 -12.91 32.76
C PHE A 563 26.30 -11.53 33.39
N MET A 564 25.60 -11.46 34.52
CA MET A 564 25.32 -10.22 35.25
C MET A 564 26.56 -9.54 35.84
N LYS A 565 27.72 -10.19 35.84
CA LYS A 565 29.02 -9.58 36.19
C LYS A 565 29.58 -8.71 35.07
N LEU A 566 29.08 -8.85 33.84
CA LEU A 566 29.47 -8.04 32.68
C LEU A 566 28.57 -6.82 32.58
N GLN A 567 29.16 -5.66 32.31
CA GLN A 567 28.38 -4.43 32.09
C GLN A 567 28.62 -3.89 30.70
N PHE A 568 27.58 -3.91 29.87
CA PHE A 568 27.62 -3.39 28.53
C PHE A 568 26.87 -2.06 28.45
N GLN A 569 27.42 -1.09 27.72
CA GLN A 569 26.79 0.21 27.48
C GLN A 569 27.04 0.68 26.06
N VAL A 570 26.15 1.55 25.57
CA VAL A 570 26.35 2.27 24.31
C VAL A 570 27.36 3.38 24.51
N GLY A 571 28.43 3.39 23.72
CA GLY A 571 29.44 4.45 23.69
C GLY A 571 29.39 5.22 22.37
N GLU A 572 29.82 6.47 22.37
CA GLU A 572 30.03 7.29 21.18
C GLU A 572 31.50 7.61 21.02
N ILE A 573 32.08 7.26 19.89
CA ILE A 573 33.51 7.53 19.62
C ILE A 573 33.66 9.01 19.26
N ILE A 574 34.30 9.77 20.14
CA ILE A 574 34.48 11.23 19.96
C ILE A 574 35.82 11.59 19.37
N ALA A 575 36.80 10.71 19.44
CA ALA A 575 38.12 10.82 18.81
C ALA A 575 38.73 9.42 18.61
N CYS A 576 39.54 9.27 17.58
CA CYS A 576 40.25 8.03 17.29
C CYS A 576 41.60 8.35 16.62
N GLU A 577 42.63 7.61 17.01
CA GLU A 577 43.95 7.72 16.40
C GLU A 577 44.64 6.35 16.27
N ALA A 578 45.56 6.24 15.33
CA ALA A 578 46.35 5.03 15.15
C ALA A 578 47.44 4.94 16.24
N VAL A 579 47.60 3.77 16.85
CA VAL A 579 48.68 3.55 17.83
C VAL A 579 50.03 3.51 17.10
N PRO A 580 50.98 4.43 17.40
CA PRO A 580 52.19 4.63 16.58
C PRO A 580 53.09 3.39 16.45
N LYS A 581 53.09 2.49 17.42
CA LYS A 581 53.92 1.27 17.47
C LYS A 581 53.18 0.00 17.01
N SER A 582 51.96 0.14 16.44
CA SER A 582 51.16 -1.01 16.02
C SER A 582 50.54 -0.78 14.65
N LYS A 583 50.60 -1.79 13.81
CA LYS A 583 49.88 -1.82 12.50
C LYS A 583 48.43 -2.28 12.64
N LYS A 584 48.05 -2.81 13.82
CA LYS A 584 46.73 -3.44 14.06
C LYS A 584 45.81 -2.65 14.99
N LEU A 585 46.36 -1.67 15.76
CA LEU A 585 45.61 -1.04 16.84
C LEU A 585 45.18 0.39 16.52
N LEU A 586 43.92 0.68 16.88
CA LEU A 586 43.37 2.03 17.00
C LEU A 586 43.14 2.34 18.51
N CYS A 587 43.36 3.60 18.88
CA CYS A 587 43.06 4.15 20.18
C CYS A 587 41.88 5.11 20.08
N SER A 588 40.72 4.75 20.63
CA SER A 588 39.49 5.52 20.57
C SER A 588 39.19 6.17 21.94
N GLN A 589 38.78 7.43 21.94
CA GLN A 589 38.14 8.11 23.06
C GLN A 589 36.65 7.91 22.96
N VAL A 590 36.06 7.15 23.87
CA VAL A 590 34.66 6.73 23.80
C VAL A 590 33.90 7.41 24.95
N LYS A 591 32.94 8.28 24.57
CA LYS A 591 32.01 8.92 25.51
C LYS A 591 30.95 7.90 25.91
N ILE A 592 30.77 7.67 27.21
CA ILE A 592 29.78 6.75 27.79
C ILE A 592 29.06 7.51 28.91
N GLY A 593 27.89 8.05 28.61
CA GLY A 593 27.16 8.97 29.47
C GLY A 593 27.98 10.26 29.74
N SER A 594 28.32 10.52 30.99
CA SER A 594 29.15 11.64 31.41
C SER A 594 30.67 11.35 31.42
N GLN A 595 31.08 10.10 31.20
CA GLN A 595 32.48 9.67 31.24
C GLN A 595 33.06 9.50 29.85
N VAL A 596 34.37 9.68 29.71
CA VAL A 596 35.13 9.31 28.53
C VAL A 596 36.13 8.25 28.89
N LYS A 597 36.12 7.11 28.17
CA LYS A 597 37.07 6.03 28.36
C LYS A 597 37.97 5.89 27.15
N GLN A 598 39.24 5.67 27.39
CA GLN A 598 40.21 5.33 26.36
C GLN A 598 40.17 3.83 26.09
N ILE A 599 39.87 3.43 24.85
CA ILE A 599 39.78 2.02 24.47
C ILE A 599 40.67 1.74 23.27
N VAL A 600 41.50 0.72 23.38
CA VAL A 600 42.41 0.27 22.33
C VAL A 600 41.85 -1.01 21.70
N SER A 601 41.66 -1.00 20.39
CA SER A 601 41.03 -2.10 19.65
C SER A 601 41.84 -2.53 18.44
N GLY A 602 41.88 -3.84 18.16
CA GLY A 602 42.64 -4.46 17.07
C GLY A 602 41.99 -4.37 15.68
N ILE A 603 41.38 -3.24 15.33
CA ILE A 603 40.51 -3.10 14.16
C ILE A 603 41.07 -2.18 13.07
N ARG A 604 42.35 -1.81 13.14
CA ARG A 604 42.99 -0.88 12.19
C ARG A 604 43.08 -1.43 10.76
N SER A 605 42.97 -2.73 10.56
CA SER A 605 42.89 -3.35 9.22
C SER A 605 41.55 -3.16 8.57
N ASN A 606 40.49 -2.94 9.37
CA ASN A 606 39.11 -2.88 8.90
C ASN A 606 38.50 -1.45 8.97
N TYR A 607 39.13 -0.56 9.79
CA TYR A 607 38.65 0.81 9.99
C TYR A 607 39.77 1.83 10.01
N SER A 608 39.57 2.99 9.36
CA SER A 608 40.43 4.16 9.53
C SER A 608 40.05 4.95 10.79
N PRO A 609 40.97 5.75 11.39
CA PRO A 609 40.65 6.60 12.52
C PRO A 609 39.49 7.58 12.24
N GLU A 610 39.41 8.10 11.01
CA GLU A 610 38.40 9.07 10.55
C GLU A 610 37.01 8.43 10.50
N GLU A 611 36.91 7.19 10.05
CA GLU A 611 35.65 6.43 9.99
C GLU A 611 35.10 6.05 11.35
N MET A 612 35.94 6.04 12.37
CA MET A 612 35.54 5.66 13.75
C MET A 612 34.80 6.79 14.47
N VAL A 613 35.14 8.03 14.20
CA VAL A 613 34.58 9.19 14.90
C VAL A 613 33.11 9.37 14.60
N GLY A 614 32.30 9.56 15.63
CA GLY A 614 30.85 9.69 15.54
C GLY A 614 30.06 8.38 15.59
N LYS A 615 30.74 7.22 15.46
CA LYS A 615 30.04 5.92 15.55
C LYS A 615 29.59 5.63 16.97
N LYS A 616 28.37 5.09 17.09
CA LYS A 616 27.85 4.50 18.33
C LYS A 616 28.18 3.02 18.33
N VAL A 617 28.74 2.56 19.43
CA VAL A 617 29.31 1.21 19.55
C VAL A 617 28.89 0.56 20.86
N MET A 618 28.88 -0.77 20.88
CA MET A 618 28.66 -1.55 22.09
C MET A 618 30.01 -1.71 22.84
N VAL A 619 30.01 -1.40 24.11
CA VAL A 619 31.22 -1.37 24.96
C VAL A 619 31.04 -2.21 26.21
N LEU A 620 31.98 -3.13 26.49
CA LEU A 620 32.13 -3.74 27.80
C LEU A 620 32.91 -2.74 28.68
N VAL A 621 32.22 -2.14 29.65
CA VAL A 621 32.71 -0.97 30.40
C VAL A 621 33.39 -1.28 31.74
N ASN A 622 33.17 -2.47 32.30
CA ASN A 622 33.69 -2.88 33.58
C ASN A 622 34.87 -3.85 33.50
N LEU A 623 35.53 -3.91 32.33
CA LEU A 623 36.75 -4.68 32.17
C LEU A 623 37.93 -4.01 32.93
N LYS A 624 38.77 -4.78 33.58
CA LYS A 624 39.97 -4.24 34.22
C LYS A 624 40.89 -3.58 33.18
N PRO A 625 41.35 -2.34 33.42
CA PRO A 625 42.25 -1.67 32.49
C PRO A 625 43.52 -2.47 32.21
N ALA A 626 43.88 -2.53 30.92
CA ALA A 626 45.07 -3.24 30.45
C ALA A 626 45.91 -2.37 29.48
N LYS A 627 47.20 -2.60 29.38
CA LYS A 627 48.07 -1.90 28.41
C LYS A 627 48.24 -2.74 27.15
N LEU A 628 47.84 -2.19 26.01
CA LEU A 628 48.03 -2.79 24.69
C LEU A 628 49.04 -1.93 23.91
N ALA A 629 50.17 -2.52 23.49
CA ALA A 629 51.28 -1.80 22.86
C ALA A 629 51.74 -0.53 23.64
N GLY A 630 51.63 -0.55 24.97
CA GLY A 630 52.02 0.55 25.85
C GLY A 630 50.93 1.60 26.10
N VAL A 631 49.77 1.53 25.41
CA VAL A 631 48.62 2.41 25.58
C VAL A 631 47.58 1.75 26.46
N LEU A 632 47.02 2.49 27.42
CA LEU A 632 46.02 1.99 28.37
C LEU A 632 44.65 1.82 27.67
N SER A 633 44.02 0.66 27.84
CA SER A 633 42.61 0.41 27.43
C SER A 633 41.78 0.19 28.69
N GLU A 634 40.65 0.95 28.79
CA GLU A 634 39.77 0.94 29.98
C GLU A 634 38.42 0.26 29.71
N GLY A 635 38.35 -0.54 28.65
CA GLY A 635 37.18 -1.28 28.22
C GLY A 635 37.45 -2.03 26.91
N MET A 636 36.41 -2.59 26.32
CA MET A 636 36.50 -3.33 25.05
C MET A 636 35.34 -2.97 24.14
N LEU A 637 35.63 -2.63 22.86
CA LEU A 637 34.64 -2.55 21.80
C LEU A 637 34.24 -3.96 21.36
N LEU A 638 32.96 -4.22 21.18
CA LEU A 638 32.48 -5.50 20.66
C LEU A 638 32.50 -5.48 19.14
N CYS A 639 33.05 -6.54 18.56
CA CYS A 639 33.06 -6.77 17.12
C CYS A 639 32.61 -8.20 16.82
N ALA A 640 31.92 -8.38 15.72
CA ALA A 640 31.73 -9.68 15.06
C ALA A 640 32.92 -9.93 14.12
N GLU A 641 33.35 -11.20 14.00
CA GLU A 641 34.44 -11.63 13.12
C GLU A 641 33.87 -12.68 12.14
N ASP A 642 34.14 -12.52 10.84
CA ASP A 642 33.76 -13.49 9.82
C ASP A 642 34.84 -14.59 9.65
N ALA A 643 34.57 -15.57 8.74
CA ALA A 643 35.47 -16.67 8.49
C ALA A 643 36.82 -16.26 7.89
N GLU A 644 36.90 -15.10 7.23
CA GLU A 644 38.11 -14.51 6.65
C GLU A 644 38.88 -13.63 7.64
N GLY A 645 38.35 -13.42 8.87
CA GLY A 645 38.95 -12.59 9.91
C GLY A 645 38.66 -11.09 9.74
N ASN A 646 37.65 -10.70 8.96
CA ASN A 646 37.20 -9.33 8.91
C ASN A 646 36.37 -9.01 10.14
N LEU A 647 36.56 -7.81 10.71
CA LEU A 647 35.90 -7.38 11.92
C LEU A 647 34.85 -6.30 11.63
N ALA A 648 33.63 -6.50 12.11
CA ALA A 648 32.55 -5.51 12.07
C ALA A 648 32.20 -5.06 13.51
N LEU A 649 32.11 -3.72 13.71
CA LEU A 649 31.73 -3.15 15.01
C LEU A 649 30.24 -3.45 15.28
N MET A 650 29.96 -3.91 16.51
CA MET A 650 28.57 -4.05 16.98
C MET A 650 28.03 -2.67 17.34
N THR A 651 26.94 -2.30 16.65
CA THR A 651 26.28 -0.99 16.80
C THR A 651 24.80 -1.19 17.16
N PRO A 652 24.17 -0.27 17.92
CA PRO A 652 22.73 -0.34 18.13
C PRO A 652 21.98 -0.02 16.83
N GLU A 653 20.99 -0.84 16.47
CA GLU A 653 20.15 -0.66 15.28
C GLU A 653 19.37 0.67 15.31
N LYS A 654 18.92 1.08 16.49
CA LYS A 654 18.21 2.35 16.71
C LYS A 654 19.14 3.37 17.34
N ASN A 655 18.84 4.66 17.11
CA ASN A 655 19.63 5.74 17.72
C ASN A 655 19.43 5.76 19.26
N MET A 656 20.36 5.14 19.98
CA MET A 656 20.37 5.10 21.43
C MET A 656 21.32 6.17 22.00
N PRO A 657 20.99 6.79 23.15
CA PRO A 657 21.87 7.75 23.79
C PRO A 657 23.15 7.06 24.30
N SER A 658 24.29 7.79 24.28
CA SER A 658 25.53 7.35 24.91
C SER A 658 25.31 7.12 26.42
N GLY A 659 25.76 5.98 26.94
CA GLY A 659 25.53 5.55 28.30
C GLY A 659 24.30 4.64 28.49
N ALA A 660 23.50 4.41 27.48
CA ALA A 660 22.39 3.45 27.55
C ALA A 660 22.92 2.06 27.91
N GLU A 661 22.27 1.39 28.86
CA GLU A 661 22.59 0.03 29.25
C GLU A 661 22.15 -0.97 28.18
N ILE A 662 22.99 -2.00 28.02
CA ILE A 662 22.70 -3.13 27.12
C ILE A 662 22.52 -4.33 28.05
N ALA A 663 21.25 -4.81 28.13
CA ALA A 663 20.85 -5.90 29.03
C ALA A 663 20.35 -7.11 28.24
#